data_78c1faf42bef595b08b963642bacf8b8
#
_entry.id   78c1faf42bef595b08b963642bacf8b8
#
_cell.length_a   1.000
_cell.length_b   1.000
_cell.length_c   1.000
_cell.angle_alpha   90.00
_cell.angle_beta   90.00
_cell.angle_gamma   90.00
#
_symmetry.space_group_name_H-M   'P 1'
#
loop_
_entity.id
_entity.type
_entity.pdbx_description
1 polymer ?
#
loop_
_entity_poly.entity_id
_entity_poly.type
_entity_poly.pdbx_seq_one_letter_code
_entity_poly.pdbx_strand_id
1 'polypeptide(L)'
;MARRSTKTPPPDDAFEERILDIDVVDEMQGSFLEYAYSVIYSRALPDARDGLKPVHRRIVYQMNEMGLRPDRGYVKCARVVGEVMGKLHPHGDASIYDALVRMAQPFSMRVPLVDGHGNFGSLGNDDPPAAMRYTEARMAAATGLMTESIDEDTVDFQPNYDGQEQEPVALPAAFPNLLVNGASGIAVGMATNMPPHNLGEVIAAARHLIRHPGADLDALMRHIPGPDLPTGGRIVGLDGIRDAYETGRGTFKIRATVSVDTVTARRKGLVVTELPFTVGPEKVIAKIKDLVGSKKLQGIADVKDLTDREHGLRLVIEIKNGFVPEAVLEQLYKLTPMEESFGINNVALVDGQPLTLGLKELLEVYLDHRFTVVRRRSEFRRGKRRDRLHLVEGLLTALVDIDEVIRLIRSSDNSAQAKERLMERFSLSEVQTQYILDTPLRRLTRYDRIELEAEKDRLTGEIAELTRILDSDAELRKLVSAELATVAKKFATERRTVLLESAASTTATVPLQVADDPCRVLLSSTGLLARTANAEPFAADEDARRTKHDVIVSAVPATARGEIGAVTSAGRLLRINVVDLPQLPDTATVPNLSGGAPLAEFVSLEDDETVVCLTTLDESSPGLALGTEQGVVKRVVPDYPTNKGELEVITLKEGDRIVGAVELRTGEEDLVFITDDAQLLRYQASQVRPQGRPAGGMTGIKVAEGAKVISFTAVDPAVDAVVFTVAGSRGTLDDSVQTTAKLTPFDQFPRKGRATGGVRCQRFLKGEDCLSLAWAGATPAKAAQKNGTPAELPEMDPRRDGSGVSLQKTVAVVAGPI
;
A
#
# COMPACT_ATOMS: atom_id res chain seq x y z
N MET A 1 24.93 21.39 -82.06
CA MET A 1 26.08 20.49 -82.02
C MET A 1 26.46 20.23 -80.56
N ALA A 2 26.05 19.08 -80.03
CA ALA A 2 26.34 18.66 -78.61
C ALA A 2 27.62 17.79 -78.62
N ARG A 3 28.63 18.22 -77.87
CA ARG A 3 29.84 17.44 -77.59
C ARG A 3 29.52 16.33 -76.63
N ARG A 4 29.61 15.08 -77.14
CA ARG A 4 29.62 13.85 -76.25
C ARG A 4 30.95 13.83 -75.49
N SER A 5 30.90 13.96 -74.17
CA SER A 5 31.99 13.64 -73.25
C SER A 5 32.06 12.11 -73.11
N THR A 6 33.10 11.47 -73.58
CA THR A 6 33.46 10.09 -73.32
C THR A 6 34.05 10.04 -71.94
N LYS A 7 33.22 9.54 -70.97
CA LYS A 7 33.77 9.12 -69.68
C LYS A 7 34.54 7.80 -69.90
N THR A 8 35.81 7.83 -69.65
CA THR A 8 36.64 6.61 -69.46
C THR A 8 36.09 5.89 -68.22
N PRO A 9 35.83 4.57 -68.33
CA PRO A 9 35.48 3.81 -67.12
C PRO A 9 36.68 3.81 -66.16
N PRO A 10 36.42 3.81 -64.83
CA PRO A 10 37.52 3.66 -63.88
C PRO A 10 38.23 2.33 -64.09
N PRO A 11 39.52 2.22 -63.74
CA PRO A 11 40.26 0.97 -63.90
C PRO A 11 39.55 -0.10 -63.10
N ASP A 12 39.36 -1.29 -63.66
CA ASP A 12 39.01 -2.50 -62.97
C ASP A 12 40.13 -2.78 -61.95
N ASP A 13 39.96 -2.29 -60.71
CA ASP A 13 40.69 -2.88 -59.59
C ASP A 13 40.12 -4.28 -59.47
N ALA A 14 40.84 -5.26 -60.02
CA ALA A 14 40.52 -6.67 -59.86
C ALA A 14 40.52 -6.99 -58.36
N PHE A 15 39.34 -7.01 -57.78
CA PHE A 15 39.13 -7.48 -56.45
C PHE A 15 39.46 -8.98 -56.45
N GLU A 16 40.64 -9.34 -55.95
CA GLU A 16 41.03 -10.75 -55.78
C GLU A 16 40.27 -11.28 -54.56
N GLU A 17 39.18 -11.97 -54.85
CA GLU A 17 38.40 -12.67 -53.82
C GLU A 17 39.26 -13.78 -53.22
N ARG A 18 39.60 -13.66 -51.96
CA ARG A 18 40.33 -14.69 -51.22
C ARG A 18 39.34 -15.53 -50.43
N ILE A 19 38.85 -16.61 -51.00
CA ILE A 19 38.00 -17.57 -50.35
C ILE A 19 38.84 -18.46 -49.44
N LEU A 20 38.53 -18.46 -48.14
CA LEU A 20 39.13 -19.36 -47.17
C LEU A 20 38.02 -20.35 -46.71
N ASP A 21 38.27 -21.64 -46.85
CA ASP A 21 37.41 -22.67 -46.30
C ASP A 21 37.60 -22.71 -44.78
N ILE A 22 36.55 -22.42 -44.05
CA ILE A 22 36.48 -22.47 -42.58
C ILE A 22 35.44 -23.52 -42.22
N ASP A 23 35.79 -24.42 -41.28
CA ASP A 23 34.83 -25.36 -40.71
C ASP A 23 33.72 -24.57 -39.96
N VAL A 24 32.47 -24.92 -40.20
CA VAL A 24 31.31 -24.26 -39.55
C VAL A 24 31.38 -24.35 -38.03
N VAL A 25 31.91 -25.46 -37.49
CA VAL A 25 32.06 -25.64 -36.05
C VAL A 25 33.07 -24.64 -35.47
N ASP A 26 34.22 -24.51 -36.14
CA ASP A 26 35.28 -23.57 -35.71
C ASP A 26 34.84 -22.13 -35.80
N GLU A 27 34.13 -21.72 -36.87
CA GLU A 27 33.58 -20.40 -37.03
C GLU A 27 32.51 -20.10 -35.98
N MET A 28 31.59 -21.05 -35.72
CA MET A 28 30.57 -20.89 -34.69
C MET A 28 31.18 -20.81 -33.28
N GLN A 29 32.21 -21.63 -32.98
CA GLN A 29 32.89 -21.56 -31.69
C GLN A 29 33.61 -20.22 -31.51
N GLY A 30 34.36 -19.76 -32.54
CA GLY A 30 35.04 -18.48 -32.55
C GLY A 30 34.09 -17.31 -32.34
N SER A 31 33.06 -17.23 -33.17
CA SER A 31 32.02 -16.16 -33.08
C SER A 31 31.25 -16.19 -31.75
N PHE A 32 30.95 -17.40 -31.23
CA PHE A 32 30.27 -17.51 -29.94
C PHE A 32 31.16 -17.06 -28.77
N LEU A 33 32.44 -17.38 -28.78
CA LEU A 33 33.40 -16.93 -27.77
C LEU A 33 33.57 -15.41 -27.80
N GLU A 34 33.67 -14.83 -28.98
CA GLU A 34 33.74 -13.35 -29.17
C GLU A 34 32.48 -12.65 -28.66
N TYR A 35 31.31 -13.17 -29.02
CA TYR A 35 30.03 -12.69 -28.49
C TYR A 35 29.95 -12.82 -26.98
N ALA A 36 30.30 -13.98 -26.42
CA ALA A 36 30.29 -14.21 -24.98
C ALA A 36 31.23 -13.25 -24.25
N TYR A 37 32.44 -13.05 -24.77
CA TYR A 37 33.38 -12.07 -24.25
C TYR A 37 32.83 -10.67 -24.27
N SER A 38 32.28 -10.21 -25.40
CA SER A 38 31.65 -8.90 -25.54
C SER A 38 30.50 -8.69 -24.55
N VAL A 39 29.62 -9.70 -24.37
CA VAL A 39 28.49 -9.60 -23.44
C VAL A 39 28.96 -9.51 -21.98
N ILE A 40 29.99 -10.29 -21.60
CA ILE A 40 30.53 -10.28 -20.24
C ILE A 40 31.20 -8.94 -19.92
N TYR A 41 32.10 -8.47 -20.75
CA TYR A 41 32.97 -7.33 -20.48
C TYR A 41 32.35 -5.97 -20.85
N SER A 42 31.54 -5.93 -21.91
CA SER A 42 31.06 -4.65 -22.49
C SER A 42 29.56 -4.41 -22.34
N ARG A 43 28.80 -5.30 -21.67
CA ARG A 43 27.34 -5.16 -21.63
C ARG A 43 26.69 -5.48 -20.30
N ALA A 44 26.88 -6.72 -19.79
CA ALA A 44 26.01 -7.25 -18.75
C ALA A 44 26.50 -7.01 -17.32
N LEU A 45 27.80 -7.02 -17.07
CA LEU A 45 28.38 -6.92 -15.76
C LEU A 45 28.77 -5.48 -15.40
N PRO A 46 28.59 -5.06 -14.14
CA PRO A 46 29.08 -3.79 -13.64
C PRO A 46 30.56 -3.87 -13.30
N ASP A 47 31.29 -2.75 -13.42
CA ASP A 47 32.62 -2.60 -12.86
C ASP A 47 32.53 -2.40 -11.34
N ALA A 48 33.33 -3.12 -10.55
CA ALA A 48 33.27 -3.06 -9.10
C ALA A 48 33.68 -1.70 -8.52
N ARG A 49 34.48 -0.91 -9.26
CA ARG A 49 34.98 0.40 -8.86
C ARG A 49 33.90 1.46 -8.81
N ASP A 50 33.08 1.59 -9.85
CA ASP A 50 32.03 2.62 -9.97
C ASP A 50 30.59 2.05 -9.97
N GLY A 51 30.43 0.74 -9.99
CA GLY A 51 29.15 0.05 -9.96
C GLY A 51 28.29 0.23 -11.22
N LEU A 52 28.88 0.65 -12.32
CA LEU A 52 28.17 0.95 -13.54
C LEU A 52 28.47 -0.07 -14.66
N LYS A 53 27.43 -0.39 -15.42
CA LYS A 53 27.63 -1.03 -16.73
C LYS A 53 28.10 0.02 -17.74
N PRO A 54 28.73 -0.39 -18.85
CA PRO A 54 29.20 0.55 -19.86
C PRO A 54 28.15 1.56 -20.35
N VAL A 55 26.91 1.12 -20.60
CA VAL A 55 25.83 2.02 -21.03
C VAL A 55 25.50 3.09 -19.97
N HIS A 56 25.43 2.71 -18.68
CA HIS A 56 25.16 3.65 -17.60
C HIS A 56 26.29 4.66 -17.42
N ARG A 57 27.54 4.19 -17.47
CA ARG A 57 28.75 5.03 -17.38
C ARG A 57 28.78 6.05 -18.50
N ARG A 58 28.53 5.63 -19.74
CA ARG A 58 28.47 6.51 -20.93
C ARG A 58 27.37 7.55 -20.82
N ILE A 59 26.18 7.17 -20.31
CA ILE A 59 25.09 8.14 -20.09
C ILE A 59 25.50 9.19 -19.05
N VAL A 60 26.01 8.77 -17.88
CA VAL A 60 26.41 9.70 -16.81
C VAL A 60 27.55 10.61 -17.28
N TYR A 61 28.57 10.05 -17.94
CA TYR A 61 29.69 10.81 -18.51
C TYR A 61 29.20 11.83 -19.53
N GLN A 62 28.37 11.42 -20.49
CA GLN A 62 27.87 12.32 -21.53
C GLN A 62 26.97 13.43 -20.94
N MET A 63 26.15 13.11 -19.93
CA MET A 63 25.37 14.14 -19.24
C MET A 63 26.27 15.17 -18.53
N ASN A 64 27.40 14.73 -17.98
CA ASN A 64 28.39 15.63 -17.40
C ASN A 64 29.02 16.54 -18.43
N GLU A 65 29.45 15.97 -19.59
CA GLU A 65 30.04 16.73 -20.72
C GLU A 65 29.05 17.76 -21.31
N MET A 66 27.77 17.42 -21.35
CA MET A 66 26.69 18.34 -21.75
C MET A 66 26.40 19.42 -20.71
N GLY A 67 27.03 19.37 -19.51
CA GLY A 67 26.80 20.31 -18.42
C GLY A 67 25.41 20.25 -17.80
N LEU A 68 24.76 19.08 -17.81
CA LEU A 68 23.40 18.86 -17.30
C LEU A 68 23.38 18.72 -15.76
N ARG A 69 23.91 19.71 -15.08
CA ARG A 69 23.99 19.75 -13.62
C ARG A 69 22.63 19.93 -12.94
N PRO A 70 22.47 19.55 -11.66
CA PRO A 70 21.21 19.69 -10.92
C PRO A 70 20.67 21.13 -10.83
N ASP A 71 21.55 22.14 -10.94
CA ASP A 71 21.23 23.57 -10.93
C ASP A 71 20.87 24.13 -12.30
N ARG A 72 20.92 23.33 -13.35
CA ARG A 72 20.56 23.70 -14.74
C ARG A 72 19.17 23.23 -15.11
N GLY A 73 18.65 23.75 -16.23
CA GLY A 73 17.37 23.31 -16.79
C GLY A 73 17.42 21.88 -17.34
N TYR A 74 16.26 21.25 -17.40
CA TYR A 74 16.11 19.95 -18.04
C TYR A 74 16.29 20.04 -19.55
N VAL A 75 16.73 18.93 -20.15
CA VAL A 75 16.78 18.74 -21.61
C VAL A 75 15.97 17.51 -22.00
N LYS A 76 15.47 17.47 -23.25
CA LYS A 76 14.78 16.28 -23.77
C LYS A 76 15.67 15.05 -23.70
N CYS A 77 15.11 13.93 -23.18
CA CYS A 77 15.83 12.66 -23.11
C CYS A 77 16.35 12.22 -24.50
N ALA A 78 15.60 12.51 -25.57
CA ALA A 78 16.04 12.24 -26.94
C ALA A 78 17.38 12.89 -27.29
N ARG A 79 17.69 14.08 -26.74
CA ARG A 79 18.97 14.73 -26.92
C ARG A 79 20.10 13.97 -26.23
N VAL A 80 19.89 13.55 -24.96
CA VAL A 80 20.87 12.77 -24.21
C VAL A 80 21.14 11.44 -24.91
N VAL A 81 20.08 10.73 -25.32
CA VAL A 81 20.17 9.45 -26.03
C VAL A 81 20.93 9.61 -27.36
N GLY A 82 20.62 10.67 -28.14
CA GLY A 82 21.30 10.94 -29.43
C GLY A 82 22.79 11.19 -29.27
N GLU A 83 23.19 12.00 -28.26
CA GLU A 83 24.62 12.29 -28.00
C GLU A 83 25.36 11.05 -27.51
N VAL A 84 24.76 10.23 -26.63
CA VAL A 84 25.36 8.97 -26.16
C VAL A 84 25.52 7.98 -27.31
N MET A 85 24.47 7.82 -28.14
CA MET A 85 24.49 6.91 -29.28
C MET A 85 25.53 7.31 -30.33
N GLY A 86 25.60 8.59 -30.64
CA GLY A 86 26.48 9.09 -31.68
C GLY A 86 27.96 9.09 -31.28
N LYS A 87 28.27 9.36 -30.02
CA LYS A 87 29.65 9.54 -29.57
C LYS A 87 30.26 8.33 -28.86
N LEU A 88 29.47 7.60 -28.06
CA LEU A 88 30.04 6.66 -27.10
C LEU A 88 29.47 5.23 -27.22
N HIS A 89 28.18 5.07 -27.56
CA HIS A 89 27.51 3.78 -27.46
C HIS A 89 26.73 3.42 -28.73
N PRO A 90 27.36 2.70 -29.69
CA PRO A 90 26.81 2.43 -31.04
C PRO A 90 25.76 1.31 -31.01
N HIS A 91 24.68 1.49 -30.23
CA HIS A 91 23.58 0.56 -30.07
C HIS A 91 22.24 1.27 -30.23
N GLY A 92 21.12 0.50 -30.24
CA GLY A 92 19.79 1.06 -30.45
C GLY A 92 19.40 2.08 -29.37
N ASP A 93 18.74 3.15 -29.80
CA ASP A 93 18.27 4.25 -28.98
C ASP A 93 17.33 3.82 -27.84
N ALA A 94 16.49 2.81 -28.10
CA ALA A 94 15.58 2.26 -27.08
C ALA A 94 16.36 1.68 -25.87
N SER A 95 17.46 0.97 -26.12
CA SER A 95 18.27 0.38 -25.04
C SER A 95 18.95 1.45 -24.17
N ILE A 96 19.40 2.54 -24.79
CA ILE A 96 19.99 3.68 -24.08
C ILE A 96 18.93 4.43 -23.29
N TYR A 97 17.75 4.63 -23.88
CA TYR A 97 16.64 5.28 -23.20
C TYR A 97 16.14 4.48 -21.99
N ASP A 98 15.98 3.15 -22.14
CA ASP A 98 15.57 2.27 -21.04
C ASP A 98 16.57 2.30 -19.87
N ALA A 99 17.88 2.36 -20.17
CA ALA A 99 18.93 2.51 -19.16
C ALA A 99 18.82 3.88 -18.45
N LEU A 100 18.61 4.96 -19.18
CA LEU A 100 18.41 6.30 -18.64
C LEU A 100 17.16 6.37 -17.76
N VAL A 101 16.05 5.79 -18.22
CA VAL A 101 14.79 5.71 -17.47
C VAL A 101 14.98 5.00 -16.14
N ARG A 102 15.64 3.83 -16.12
CA ARG A 102 15.91 3.10 -14.88
C ARG A 102 16.72 3.90 -13.87
N MET A 103 17.70 4.68 -14.34
CA MET A 103 18.49 5.56 -13.47
C MET A 103 17.67 6.72 -12.87
N ALA A 104 16.51 7.05 -13.43
CA ALA A 104 15.60 8.07 -12.91
C ALA A 104 14.50 7.53 -11.99
N GLN A 105 14.29 6.20 -11.96
CA GLN A 105 13.18 5.59 -11.21
C GLN A 105 13.52 5.40 -9.72
N PRO A 106 12.80 6.06 -8.78
CA PRO A 106 13.05 5.94 -7.34
C PRO A 106 12.65 4.57 -6.76
N PHE A 107 11.87 3.78 -7.49
CA PHE A 107 11.51 2.40 -7.16
C PHE A 107 12.48 1.36 -7.74
N SER A 108 13.37 1.76 -8.64
CA SER A 108 14.41 0.90 -9.22
C SER A 108 15.78 1.13 -8.57
N MET A 109 16.08 2.37 -8.19
CA MET A 109 17.37 2.75 -7.59
C MET A 109 17.19 3.30 -6.18
N ARG A 110 18.06 2.88 -5.26
CA ARG A 110 18.06 3.38 -3.87
C ARG A 110 18.48 4.84 -3.81
N VAL A 111 19.42 5.22 -4.66
CA VAL A 111 19.85 6.60 -4.93
C VAL A 111 19.81 6.82 -6.44
N PRO A 112 18.75 7.44 -6.98
CA PRO A 112 18.64 7.74 -8.41
C PRO A 112 19.81 8.61 -8.90
N LEU A 113 20.29 8.31 -10.12
CA LEU A 113 21.38 9.05 -10.77
C LEU A 113 20.87 10.07 -11.80
N VAL A 114 19.63 9.96 -12.23
CA VAL A 114 18.99 10.90 -13.17
C VAL A 114 17.80 11.56 -12.48
N ASP A 115 17.69 12.87 -12.63
CA ASP A 115 16.52 13.64 -12.24
C ASP A 115 15.66 13.81 -13.50
N GLY A 116 14.50 13.11 -13.50
CA GLY A 116 13.60 13.03 -14.64
C GLY A 116 12.37 13.91 -14.46
N HIS A 117 11.95 14.57 -15.55
CA HIS A 117 10.71 15.34 -15.62
C HIS A 117 9.78 14.74 -16.69
N GLY A 118 8.57 14.33 -16.27
CA GLY A 118 7.60 13.65 -17.12
C GLY A 118 7.25 12.26 -16.59
N ASN A 119 6.70 11.38 -17.44
CA ASN A 119 6.38 10.01 -17.08
C ASN A 119 7.58 9.09 -17.38
N PHE A 120 8.21 8.60 -16.32
CA PHE A 120 9.30 7.61 -16.35
C PHE A 120 8.82 6.19 -15.97
N GLY A 121 7.53 5.91 -16.11
CA GLY A 121 6.96 4.60 -15.81
C GLY A 121 6.53 4.44 -14.35
N SER A 122 5.83 3.35 -14.08
CA SER A 122 5.38 2.93 -12.76
C SER A 122 6.06 1.64 -12.31
N LEU A 123 5.96 1.33 -11.02
CA LEU A 123 6.36 0.04 -10.49
C LEU A 123 5.51 -1.05 -11.16
N GLY A 124 6.17 -2.03 -11.77
CA GLY A 124 5.50 -3.18 -12.40
C GLY A 124 5.24 -3.05 -13.90
N ASN A 125 5.37 -1.87 -14.47
CA ASN A 125 5.28 -1.65 -15.92
C ASN A 125 3.85 -1.53 -16.50
N ASP A 126 2.84 -1.35 -15.68
CA ASP A 126 1.46 -1.12 -16.15
C ASP A 126 1.34 0.24 -16.86
N ASP A 127 2.11 1.23 -16.39
CA ASP A 127 2.28 2.51 -17.05
C ASP A 127 3.73 2.61 -17.54
N PRO A 128 4.01 2.27 -18.82
CA PRO A 128 5.35 2.35 -19.37
C PRO A 128 5.81 3.82 -19.49
N PRO A 129 7.13 4.07 -19.50
CA PRO A 129 7.64 5.40 -19.66
C PRO A 129 7.18 6.01 -20.99
N ALA A 130 6.89 7.31 -20.97
CA ALA A 130 6.56 8.03 -22.18
C ALA A 130 7.76 8.06 -23.15
N ALA A 131 7.51 8.21 -24.45
CA ALA A 131 8.58 8.28 -25.46
C ALA A 131 9.58 9.41 -25.14
N MET A 132 10.85 9.18 -25.42
CA MET A 132 11.99 10.08 -25.09
C MET A 132 11.87 11.51 -25.61
N ARG A 133 11.01 11.76 -26.60
CA ARG A 133 10.69 13.12 -27.11
C ARG A 133 9.81 13.94 -26.16
N TYR A 134 9.11 13.29 -25.22
CA TYR A 134 8.26 13.95 -24.23
C TYR A 134 8.97 14.15 -22.90
N THR A 135 9.72 13.14 -22.43
CA THR A 135 10.44 13.18 -21.16
C THR A 135 11.68 14.07 -21.23
N GLU A 136 12.05 14.61 -20.09
CA GLU A 136 13.23 15.48 -19.93
C GLU A 136 14.08 14.99 -18.78
N ALA A 137 15.38 15.22 -18.83
CA ALA A 137 16.32 14.74 -17.83
C ALA A 137 17.44 15.74 -17.57
N ARG A 138 18.01 15.64 -16.37
CA ARG A 138 19.27 16.20 -15.93
C ARG A 138 19.93 15.26 -14.91
N MET A 139 21.16 15.53 -14.52
CA MET A 139 21.82 14.77 -13.47
C MET A 139 21.13 14.99 -12.13
N ALA A 140 20.91 13.92 -11.37
CA ALA A 140 20.48 14.00 -9.99
C ALA A 140 21.59 14.59 -9.09
N ALA A 141 21.23 15.11 -7.92
CA ALA A 141 22.21 15.76 -7.03
C ALA A 141 23.37 14.84 -6.60
N ALA A 142 23.09 13.53 -6.43
CA ALA A 142 24.13 12.55 -6.09
C ALA A 142 25.04 12.18 -7.27
N THR A 143 24.60 12.40 -8.51
CA THR A 143 25.35 11.98 -9.70
C THR A 143 26.62 12.81 -9.91
N GLY A 144 26.60 14.08 -9.49
CA GLY A 144 27.82 14.90 -9.48
C GLY A 144 28.97 14.26 -8.69
N LEU A 145 28.67 13.44 -7.68
CA LEU A 145 29.68 12.70 -6.92
C LEU A 145 30.33 11.55 -7.73
N MET A 146 29.65 11.07 -8.77
CA MET A 146 30.20 10.03 -9.65
C MET A 146 31.26 10.58 -10.61
N THR A 147 31.10 11.84 -11.02
CA THR A 147 31.99 12.51 -12.00
C THR A 147 32.87 13.61 -11.40
N GLU A 148 32.84 13.78 -10.06
CA GLU A 148 33.61 14.80 -9.37
C GLU A 148 35.09 14.71 -9.71
N SER A 149 35.68 15.80 -10.17
CA SER A 149 37.12 15.89 -10.52
C SER A 149 37.56 14.96 -11.66
N ILE A 150 36.67 14.57 -12.56
CA ILE A 150 37.03 13.70 -13.71
C ILE A 150 38.03 14.35 -14.67
N ASP A 151 38.05 15.69 -14.69
CA ASP A 151 38.98 16.53 -15.48
C ASP A 151 40.34 16.76 -14.79
N GLU A 152 40.57 16.17 -13.61
CA GLU A 152 41.78 16.31 -12.83
C GLU A 152 42.67 15.04 -12.89
N ASP A 153 42.69 14.32 -14.02
CA ASP A 153 43.48 13.10 -14.25
C ASP A 153 43.24 12.01 -13.18
N THR A 154 42.01 11.88 -12.70
CA THR A 154 41.64 10.97 -11.63
C THR A 154 41.42 9.54 -12.06
N VAL A 155 41.06 9.31 -13.31
CA VAL A 155 40.74 8.02 -13.91
C VAL A 155 41.40 7.91 -15.32
N ASP A 156 41.53 6.69 -15.81
CA ASP A 156 42.04 6.42 -17.14
C ASP A 156 40.91 6.58 -18.18
N PHE A 157 41.32 7.04 -19.36
CA PHE A 157 40.47 7.18 -20.54
C PHE A 157 40.93 6.19 -21.63
N GLN A 158 39.99 5.77 -22.45
CA GLN A 158 40.22 4.93 -23.59
C GLN A 158 39.51 5.51 -24.82
N PRO A 159 39.97 5.22 -26.06
CA PRO A 159 39.23 5.60 -27.26
C PRO A 159 37.82 4.98 -27.26
N ASN A 160 36.86 5.69 -27.79
CA ASN A 160 35.52 5.20 -28.09
C ASN A 160 35.55 4.19 -29.28
N TYR A 161 34.38 3.72 -29.70
CA TYR A 161 34.25 2.68 -30.75
C TYR A 161 34.86 3.05 -32.13
N ASP A 162 34.97 4.34 -32.46
CA ASP A 162 35.52 4.83 -33.73
C ASP A 162 36.85 5.61 -33.60
N GLY A 163 37.35 5.71 -32.37
CA GLY A 163 38.61 6.37 -32.03
C GLY A 163 38.58 7.91 -32.11
N GLN A 164 37.42 8.51 -32.28
CA GLN A 164 37.31 9.96 -32.41
C GLN A 164 37.12 10.69 -31.09
N GLU A 165 36.54 10.03 -30.10
CA GLU A 165 36.31 10.55 -28.78
C GLU A 165 37.01 9.68 -27.69
N GLN A 166 37.10 10.24 -26.49
CA GLN A 166 37.64 9.51 -25.34
C GLN A 166 36.52 9.23 -24.34
N GLU A 167 36.47 8.03 -23.75
CA GLU A 167 35.56 7.67 -22.69
C GLU A 167 36.28 7.17 -21.45
N PRO A 168 35.79 7.41 -20.23
CA PRO A 168 36.41 6.94 -19.01
C PRO A 168 36.24 5.43 -18.85
N VAL A 169 37.34 4.74 -18.45
CA VAL A 169 37.32 3.30 -18.15
C VAL A 169 36.42 3.03 -16.91
N ALA A 170 36.50 3.91 -15.91
CA ALA A 170 35.63 3.94 -14.75
C ALA A 170 35.42 5.39 -14.31
N LEU A 171 34.33 5.71 -13.61
CA LEU A 171 34.12 7.03 -13.02
C LEU A 171 34.85 7.18 -11.67
N PRO A 172 35.15 8.42 -11.23
CA PRO A 172 35.78 8.68 -9.94
C PRO A 172 35.01 8.18 -8.72
N ALA A 173 33.70 8.12 -8.78
CA ALA A 173 32.76 7.51 -7.82
C ALA A 173 33.06 7.87 -6.35
N ALA A 174 32.61 9.03 -5.89
CA ALA A 174 32.85 9.47 -4.51
C ALA A 174 31.98 8.74 -3.46
N PHE A 175 31.14 7.79 -3.88
CA PHE A 175 30.42 6.87 -2.99
C PHE A 175 30.35 5.46 -3.62
N PRO A 176 30.20 4.39 -2.81
CA PRO A 176 30.22 3.00 -3.30
C PRO A 176 28.91 2.62 -4.00
N ASN A 177 28.75 3.11 -5.23
CA ASN A 177 27.50 3.01 -5.99
C ASN A 177 27.05 1.56 -6.24
N LEU A 178 27.99 0.60 -6.44
CA LEU A 178 27.64 -0.80 -6.64
C LEU A 178 26.85 -1.39 -5.48
N LEU A 179 27.29 -1.15 -4.26
CA LEU A 179 26.58 -1.61 -3.05
C LEU A 179 25.31 -0.81 -2.81
N VAL A 180 25.34 0.52 -3.03
CA VAL A 180 24.19 1.39 -2.75
C VAL A 180 23.02 1.11 -3.69
N ASN A 181 23.25 1.03 -4.98
CA ASN A 181 22.19 0.84 -5.98
C ASN A 181 22.01 -0.61 -6.44
N GLY A 182 22.98 -1.48 -6.13
CA GLY A 182 22.98 -2.83 -6.65
C GLY A 182 23.19 -2.89 -8.15
N ALA A 183 23.12 -4.08 -8.70
CA ALA A 183 23.16 -4.33 -10.14
C ALA A 183 22.49 -5.67 -10.47
N SER A 184 21.82 -5.76 -11.62
CA SER A 184 21.35 -7.03 -12.16
C SER A 184 21.71 -7.14 -13.63
N GLY A 185 22.15 -8.32 -14.09
CA GLY A 185 22.53 -8.55 -15.48
C GLY A 185 22.69 -10.00 -15.79
N ILE A 186 22.36 -10.37 -17.02
CA ILE A 186 22.47 -11.74 -17.54
C ILE A 186 23.52 -11.73 -18.63
N ALA A 187 24.65 -12.40 -18.39
CA ALA A 187 25.70 -12.60 -19.35
C ALA A 187 25.66 -14.05 -19.88
N VAL A 188 26.63 -14.40 -20.72
CA VAL A 188 26.79 -15.76 -21.20
C VAL A 188 27.51 -16.59 -20.13
N GLY A 189 26.86 -17.65 -19.66
CA GLY A 189 27.40 -18.54 -18.63
C GLY A 189 27.42 -17.99 -17.20
N MET A 190 27.04 -16.74 -17.00
CA MET A 190 26.96 -16.12 -15.65
C MET A 190 25.93 -15.03 -15.58
N ALA A 191 25.51 -14.71 -14.37
CA ALA A 191 24.60 -13.58 -14.11
C ALA A 191 25.04 -12.84 -12.85
N THR A 192 24.70 -11.57 -12.75
CA THR A 192 24.83 -10.79 -11.52
C THR A 192 23.46 -10.36 -11.03
N ASN A 193 23.26 -10.40 -9.70
CA ASN A 193 22.06 -9.90 -9.06
C ASN A 193 22.40 -9.43 -7.64
N MET A 194 22.74 -8.15 -7.53
CA MET A 194 23.15 -7.51 -6.29
C MET A 194 22.02 -6.65 -5.76
N PRO A 195 21.57 -6.84 -4.51
CA PRO A 195 20.55 -5.99 -3.91
C PRO A 195 21.11 -4.60 -3.55
N PRO A 196 20.28 -3.55 -3.58
CA PRO A 196 20.61 -2.23 -3.08
C PRO A 196 20.78 -2.20 -1.56
N HIS A 197 21.60 -1.22 -1.07
CA HIS A 197 21.85 -1.01 0.37
C HIS A 197 21.71 0.48 0.76
N ASN A 198 21.59 0.73 2.04
CA ASN A 198 21.52 2.09 2.57
C ASN A 198 22.87 2.82 2.43
N LEU A 199 22.86 4.00 1.81
CA LEU A 199 24.07 4.79 1.58
C LEU A 199 24.84 5.10 2.89
N GLY A 200 24.11 5.48 3.94
CA GLY A 200 24.72 5.82 5.23
C GLY A 200 25.39 4.61 5.87
N GLU A 201 24.77 3.45 5.81
CA GLU A 201 25.28 2.19 6.34
C GLU A 201 26.53 1.71 5.57
N VAL A 202 26.48 1.75 4.23
CA VAL A 202 27.63 1.36 3.38
C VAL A 202 28.82 2.29 3.63
N ILE A 203 28.60 3.60 3.72
CA ILE A 203 29.67 4.53 4.05
C ILE A 203 30.21 4.31 5.47
N ALA A 204 29.37 4.00 6.44
CA ALA A 204 29.79 3.70 7.81
C ALA A 204 30.72 2.46 7.83
N ALA A 205 30.36 1.41 7.11
CA ALA A 205 31.18 0.21 6.96
C ALA A 205 32.50 0.49 6.23
N ALA A 206 32.48 1.24 5.11
CA ALA A 206 33.67 1.65 4.40
C ALA A 206 34.63 2.45 5.29
N ARG A 207 34.11 3.39 6.07
CA ARG A 207 34.91 4.17 7.03
C ARG A 207 35.44 3.33 8.20
N HIS A 208 34.68 2.32 8.61
CA HIS A 208 35.16 1.36 9.60
C HIS A 208 36.34 0.56 9.04
N LEU A 209 36.24 0.07 7.81
CA LEU A 209 37.29 -0.69 7.14
C LEU A 209 38.56 0.16 6.88
N ILE A 210 38.42 1.44 6.57
CA ILE A 210 39.54 2.39 6.46
C ILE A 210 40.35 2.45 7.79
N ARG A 211 39.65 2.49 8.94
CA ARG A 211 40.27 2.56 10.27
C ARG A 211 40.80 1.21 10.76
N HIS A 212 40.13 0.13 10.38
CA HIS A 212 40.43 -1.24 10.80
C HIS A 212 40.48 -2.17 9.58
N PRO A 213 41.61 -2.17 8.83
CA PRO A 213 41.72 -2.98 7.60
C PRO A 213 41.56 -4.49 7.82
N GLY A 214 41.85 -4.97 9.04
CA GLY A 214 41.64 -6.36 9.45
C GLY A 214 40.23 -6.69 9.97
N ALA A 215 39.24 -5.79 9.82
CA ALA A 215 37.88 -6.04 10.28
C ALA A 215 37.30 -7.32 9.64
N ASP A 216 36.63 -8.12 10.46
CA ASP A 216 35.91 -9.31 10.04
C ASP A 216 34.50 -8.97 9.51
N LEU A 217 33.80 -9.96 8.98
CA LEU A 217 32.45 -9.79 8.45
C LEU A 217 31.46 -9.30 9.52
N ASP A 218 31.58 -9.81 10.75
CA ASP A 218 30.66 -9.42 11.83
C ASP A 218 30.79 -7.96 12.21
N ALA A 219 32.01 -7.42 12.18
CA ALA A 219 32.24 -6.00 12.39
C ALA A 219 31.62 -5.13 11.29
N LEU A 220 31.66 -5.58 10.05
CA LEU A 220 31.04 -4.89 8.91
C LEU A 220 29.51 -5.00 8.95
N MET A 221 28.97 -6.15 9.30
CA MET A 221 27.51 -6.37 9.40
C MET A 221 26.84 -5.55 10.52
N ARG A 222 27.58 -5.12 11.54
CA ARG A 222 27.07 -4.12 12.51
C ARG A 222 26.72 -2.78 11.87
N HIS A 223 27.34 -2.45 10.75
CA HIS A 223 27.07 -1.24 9.98
C HIS A 223 26.11 -1.49 8.80
N ILE A 224 26.21 -2.65 8.15
CA ILE A 224 25.34 -3.07 7.03
C ILE A 224 24.64 -4.37 7.43
N PRO A 225 23.55 -4.30 8.21
CA PRO A 225 22.87 -5.51 8.68
C PRO A 225 22.15 -6.29 7.57
N GLY A 226 21.92 -5.67 6.43
CA GLY A 226 21.27 -6.27 5.28
C GLY A 226 20.93 -5.27 4.16
N PRO A 227 20.39 -5.74 3.03
CA PRO A 227 19.94 -4.89 1.95
C PRO A 227 18.89 -3.86 2.38
N ASP A 228 18.82 -2.75 1.65
CA ASP A 228 17.83 -1.68 1.85
C ASP A 228 17.20 -1.34 0.49
N LEU A 229 16.03 -1.92 0.25
CA LEU A 229 15.38 -1.94 -1.06
C LEU A 229 14.66 -0.61 -1.34
N PRO A 230 14.66 -0.12 -2.58
CA PRO A 230 13.99 1.13 -2.96
C PRO A 230 12.49 1.16 -2.62
N THR A 231 11.81 0.02 -2.73
CA THR A 231 10.37 -0.14 -2.47
C THR A 231 10.04 -0.48 -1.02
N GLY A 232 11.04 -0.55 -0.11
CA GLY A 232 10.80 -0.95 1.28
C GLY A 232 10.55 -2.44 1.42
N GLY A 233 9.46 -2.80 2.08
CA GLY A 233 9.10 -4.19 2.37
C GLY A 233 9.82 -4.77 3.59
N ARG A 234 9.60 -6.06 3.82
CA ARG A 234 10.16 -6.79 4.98
C ARG A 234 11.02 -7.95 4.50
N ILE A 235 12.28 -7.95 4.86
CA ILE A 235 13.17 -9.11 4.63
C ILE A 235 12.98 -10.09 5.77
N VAL A 236 12.80 -11.38 5.42
CA VAL A 236 12.56 -12.47 6.37
C VAL A 236 13.65 -13.52 6.24
N GLY A 237 14.34 -13.77 7.35
CA GLY A 237 15.49 -14.68 7.41
C GLY A 237 16.79 -13.98 6.97
N LEU A 238 17.76 -13.87 7.89
CA LEU A 238 19.00 -13.12 7.66
C LEU A 238 20.19 -14.04 7.31
N ASP A 239 20.06 -15.36 7.46
CA ASP A 239 21.14 -16.30 7.23
C ASP A 239 21.66 -16.24 5.79
N GLY A 240 20.76 -16.23 4.81
CA GLY A 240 21.15 -16.15 3.39
C GLY A 240 21.78 -14.79 3.01
N ILE A 241 21.56 -13.72 3.78
CA ILE A 241 22.27 -12.44 3.62
C ILE A 241 23.70 -12.59 4.13
N ARG A 242 23.90 -13.25 5.28
CA ARG A 242 25.22 -13.54 5.83
C ARG A 242 26.04 -14.38 4.87
N ASP A 243 25.43 -15.45 4.32
CA ASP A 243 26.07 -16.31 3.32
C ASP A 243 26.52 -15.49 2.08
N ALA A 244 25.63 -14.59 1.62
CA ALA A 244 25.94 -13.73 0.48
C ALA A 244 27.04 -12.70 0.78
N TYR A 245 27.10 -12.19 2.00
CA TYR A 245 28.16 -11.26 2.41
C TYR A 245 29.52 -11.96 2.60
N GLU A 246 29.51 -13.23 2.94
CA GLU A 246 30.72 -14.05 3.06
C GLU A 246 31.20 -14.56 1.70
N THR A 247 30.32 -15.14 0.88
CA THR A 247 30.67 -15.90 -0.31
C THR A 247 30.29 -15.23 -1.63
N GLY A 248 29.57 -14.13 -1.61
CA GLY A 248 28.97 -13.48 -2.77
C GLY A 248 27.69 -14.15 -3.26
N ARG A 249 27.18 -15.21 -2.60
CA ARG A 249 25.94 -15.93 -3.00
C ARG A 249 25.05 -16.23 -1.80
N GLY A 250 23.76 -16.01 -1.97
CA GLY A 250 22.78 -16.30 -0.92
C GLY A 250 21.36 -16.04 -1.39
N THR A 251 20.38 -16.30 -0.53
CA THR A 251 18.97 -16.07 -0.87
C THR A 251 18.23 -15.58 0.37
N PHE A 252 17.38 -14.58 0.21
CA PHE A 252 16.47 -14.11 1.25
C PHE A 252 15.05 -13.91 0.71
N LYS A 253 14.08 -13.85 1.59
CA LYS A 253 12.67 -13.59 1.24
C LYS A 253 12.30 -12.15 1.51
N ILE A 254 11.50 -11.58 0.61
CA ILE A 254 10.94 -10.25 0.75
C ILE A 254 9.43 -10.38 0.86
N ARG A 255 8.83 -9.84 1.91
CA ARG A 255 7.37 -9.77 2.11
C ARG A 255 6.87 -8.34 1.94
N ALA A 256 5.68 -8.23 1.39
CA ALA A 256 4.90 -6.99 1.37
C ALA A 256 4.64 -6.47 2.79
N THR A 257 4.58 -5.15 2.94
CA THR A 257 4.09 -4.51 4.17
C THR A 257 2.59 -4.35 4.09
N VAL A 258 1.87 -4.97 5.04
CA VAL A 258 0.41 -5.04 5.05
C VAL A 258 -0.11 -4.68 6.43
N SER A 259 -1.18 -3.87 6.49
CA SER A 259 -2.00 -3.63 7.67
C SER A 259 -3.39 -4.22 7.50
N VAL A 260 -4.02 -4.58 8.61
CA VAL A 260 -5.43 -5.00 8.65
C VAL A 260 -6.26 -3.81 9.09
N ASP A 261 -7.09 -3.28 8.22
CA ASP A 261 -7.89 -2.09 8.46
C ASP A 261 -9.38 -2.31 8.13
N THR A 262 -10.25 -1.48 8.68
CA THR A 262 -11.66 -1.42 8.28
C THR A 262 -11.77 -0.59 7.00
N VAL A 263 -11.97 -1.27 5.87
CA VAL A 263 -11.98 -0.63 4.53
C VAL A 263 -13.37 -0.15 4.08
N THR A 264 -14.42 -0.72 4.67
CA THR A 264 -15.81 -0.26 4.54
C THR A 264 -16.49 -0.33 5.91
N ALA A 265 -17.67 0.27 6.06
CA ALA A 265 -18.41 0.24 7.34
C ALA A 265 -18.65 -1.18 7.91
N ARG A 266 -18.53 -2.23 7.09
CA ARG A 266 -18.83 -3.63 7.45
C ARG A 266 -17.75 -4.64 7.12
N ARG A 267 -16.66 -4.23 6.45
CA ARG A 267 -15.63 -5.17 5.98
C ARG A 267 -14.26 -4.74 6.43
N LYS A 268 -13.53 -5.72 6.95
CA LYS A 268 -12.09 -5.60 7.11
C LYS A 268 -11.41 -5.87 5.77
N GLY A 269 -10.23 -5.32 5.61
CA GLY A 269 -9.40 -5.55 4.43
C GLY A 269 -7.93 -5.52 4.79
N LEU A 270 -7.13 -5.96 3.84
CA LEU A 270 -5.68 -5.88 3.89
C LEU A 270 -5.25 -4.67 3.05
N VAL A 271 -4.59 -3.72 3.68
CA VAL A 271 -4.03 -2.54 3.01
C VAL A 271 -2.54 -2.77 2.82
N VAL A 272 -2.13 -2.96 1.56
CA VAL A 272 -0.73 -3.16 1.17
C VAL A 272 -0.14 -1.81 0.80
N THR A 273 0.92 -1.42 1.51
CA THR A 273 1.63 -0.14 1.31
C THR A 273 3.00 -0.30 0.67
N GLU A 274 3.58 -1.50 0.73
CA GLU A 274 4.85 -1.82 0.09
C GLU A 274 4.80 -3.24 -0.47
N LEU A 275 5.37 -3.44 -1.65
CA LEU A 275 5.50 -4.73 -2.31
C LEU A 275 6.96 -5.17 -2.38
N PRO A 276 7.22 -6.47 -2.57
CA PRO A 276 8.57 -6.97 -2.82
C PRO A 276 9.24 -6.23 -3.97
N PHE A 277 10.54 -6.03 -3.86
CA PHE A 277 11.34 -5.34 -4.88
C PHE A 277 11.13 -5.96 -6.27
N THR A 278 10.89 -5.14 -7.28
CA THR A 278 10.55 -5.51 -8.67
C THR A 278 9.15 -6.10 -8.89
N VAL A 279 8.31 -6.18 -7.88
CA VAL A 279 6.92 -6.63 -8.00
C VAL A 279 5.98 -5.44 -8.08
N GLY A 280 5.19 -5.37 -9.14
CA GLY A 280 4.14 -4.36 -9.30
C GLY A 280 2.77 -4.85 -8.81
N PRO A 281 1.84 -3.92 -8.49
CA PRO A 281 0.50 -4.24 -8.02
C PRO A 281 -0.29 -5.08 -9.03
N GLU A 282 -0.11 -4.86 -10.33
CA GLU A 282 -0.78 -5.58 -11.40
C GLU A 282 -0.49 -7.08 -11.38
N LYS A 283 0.75 -7.49 -11.07
CA LYS A 283 1.11 -8.91 -10.95
C LYS A 283 0.40 -9.57 -9.78
N VAL A 284 0.28 -8.86 -8.65
CA VAL A 284 -0.41 -9.34 -7.46
C VAL A 284 -1.90 -9.47 -7.76
N ILE A 285 -2.53 -8.45 -8.34
CA ILE A 285 -3.94 -8.43 -8.72
C ILE A 285 -4.26 -9.57 -9.70
N ALA A 286 -3.47 -9.72 -10.76
CA ALA A 286 -3.65 -10.78 -11.75
C ALA A 286 -3.57 -12.18 -11.12
N LYS A 287 -2.59 -12.39 -10.22
CA LYS A 287 -2.42 -13.67 -9.52
C LYS A 287 -3.56 -13.96 -8.55
N ILE A 288 -4.04 -12.96 -7.80
CA ILE A 288 -5.21 -13.10 -6.92
C ILE A 288 -6.44 -13.48 -7.75
N LYS A 289 -6.70 -12.78 -8.87
CA LYS A 289 -7.83 -13.06 -9.77
C LYS A 289 -7.80 -14.51 -10.27
N ASP A 290 -6.65 -14.99 -10.71
CA ASP A 290 -6.46 -16.37 -11.17
C ASP A 290 -6.73 -17.39 -10.06
N LEU A 291 -6.19 -17.15 -8.86
CA LEU A 291 -6.36 -18.06 -7.71
C LEU A 291 -7.79 -18.09 -7.17
N VAL A 292 -8.47 -16.94 -7.15
CA VAL A 292 -9.89 -16.85 -6.75
C VAL A 292 -10.77 -17.55 -7.81
N GLY A 293 -10.52 -17.31 -9.09
CA GLY A 293 -11.24 -17.98 -10.19
C GLY A 293 -11.08 -19.50 -10.18
N SER A 294 -9.88 -20.00 -9.86
CA SER A 294 -9.58 -21.43 -9.71
C SER A 294 -9.98 -22.00 -8.34
N LYS A 295 -10.60 -21.22 -7.44
CA LYS A 295 -11.01 -21.60 -6.07
C LYS A 295 -9.86 -22.04 -5.14
N LYS A 296 -8.61 -21.75 -5.48
CA LYS A 296 -7.43 -22.05 -4.65
C LYS A 296 -7.23 -21.03 -3.54
N LEU A 297 -7.76 -19.82 -3.69
CA LEU A 297 -7.75 -18.75 -2.70
C LEU A 297 -9.18 -18.34 -2.41
N GLN A 298 -9.55 -18.32 -1.13
CA GLN A 298 -10.89 -17.99 -0.67
C GLN A 298 -10.84 -16.79 0.27
N GLY A 299 -12.00 -16.17 0.53
CA GLY A 299 -12.10 -15.08 1.52
C GLY A 299 -11.87 -13.68 0.95
N ILE A 300 -11.58 -13.52 -0.34
CA ILE A 300 -11.42 -12.22 -0.98
C ILE A 300 -12.75 -11.80 -1.63
N ALA A 301 -13.21 -10.59 -1.29
CA ALA A 301 -14.41 -9.99 -1.85
C ALA A 301 -14.08 -9.13 -3.08
N ASP A 302 -13.06 -8.26 -2.96
CA ASP A 302 -12.65 -7.35 -4.03
C ASP A 302 -11.17 -6.96 -3.86
N VAL A 303 -10.56 -6.45 -4.91
CA VAL A 303 -9.20 -5.93 -4.90
C VAL A 303 -9.17 -4.60 -5.66
N LYS A 304 -8.74 -3.54 -4.99
CA LYS A 304 -8.69 -2.18 -5.54
C LYS A 304 -7.29 -1.61 -5.46
N ASP A 305 -6.78 -1.10 -6.57
CA ASP A 305 -5.57 -0.29 -6.56
C ASP A 305 -5.96 1.18 -6.38
N LEU A 306 -5.55 1.75 -5.26
CA LEU A 306 -5.76 3.14 -4.88
C LEU A 306 -4.42 3.90 -4.82
N THR A 307 -3.42 3.41 -5.54
CA THR A 307 -2.10 4.02 -5.63
C THR A 307 -2.19 5.42 -6.23
N ASP A 308 -1.63 6.40 -5.58
CA ASP A 308 -1.53 7.77 -6.04
C ASP A 308 -0.15 8.39 -5.77
N ARG A 309 0.08 9.63 -6.24
CA ARG A 309 1.37 10.30 -6.05
C ARG A 309 1.55 10.90 -4.65
N GLU A 310 0.48 11.11 -3.92
CA GLU A 310 0.51 11.73 -2.60
C GLU A 310 0.75 10.68 -1.51
N HIS A 311 0.07 9.53 -1.60
CA HIS A 311 0.10 8.46 -0.59
C HIS A 311 0.99 7.28 -0.98
N GLY A 312 1.48 7.22 -2.23
CA GLY A 312 2.26 6.11 -2.75
C GLY A 312 1.43 4.86 -3.03
N LEU A 313 2.06 3.69 -2.95
CA LEU A 313 1.39 2.40 -3.17
C LEU A 313 0.30 2.15 -2.13
N ARG A 314 -0.91 1.89 -2.60
CA ARG A 314 -2.06 1.53 -1.76
C ARG A 314 -2.96 0.52 -2.46
N LEU A 315 -2.66 -0.76 -2.28
CA LEU A 315 -3.48 -1.86 -2.77
C LEU A 315 -4.39 -2.35 -1.64
N VAL A 316 -5.71 -2.26 -1.84
CA VAL A 316 -6.71 -2.67 -0.85
C VAL A 316 -7.35 -3.98 -1.27
N ILE A 317 -7.21 -5.01 -0.44
CA ILE A 317 -7.79 -6.34 -0.62
C ILE A 317 -8.92 -6.51 0.38
N GLU A 318 -10.17 -6.39 -0.08
CA GLU A 318 -11.36 -6.54 0.77
C GLU A 318 -11.59 -8.00 1.14
N ILE A 319 -11.77 -8.29 2.41
CA ILE A 319 -12.03 -9.64 2.91
C ILE A 319 -13.54 -9.87 3.02
N LYS A 320 -13.99 -11.05 2.59
CA LYS A 320 -15.39 -11.48 2.79
C LYS A 320 -15.68 -11.64 4.27
N ASN A 321 -16.88 -11.24 4.68
CA ASN A 321 -17.33 -11.50 6.03
C ASN A 321 -17.26 -13.01 6.36
N GLY A 322 -16.92 -13.33 7.61
CA GLY A 322 -16.72 -14.72 8.04
C GLY A 322 -15.33 -15.30 7.77
N PHE A 323 -14.42 -14.55 7.12
CA PHE A 323 -13.01 -14.93 6.97
C PHE A 323 -12.11 -14.11 7.88
N VAL A 324 -11.03 -14.75 8.34
CA VAL A 324 -10.03 -14.12 9.21
C VAL A 324 -8.96 -13.46 8.35
N PRO A 325 -8.78 -12.12 8.39
CA PRO A 325 -7.86 -11.40 7.52
C PRO A 325 -6.42 -11.91 7.61
N GLU A 326 -5.94 -12.23 8.81
CA GLU A 326 -4.57 -12.71 9.06
C GLU A 326 -4.33 -14.07 8.40
N ALA A 327 -5.32 -14.96 8.43
CA ALA A 327 -5.22 -16.26 7.77
C ALA A 327 -5.26 -16.15 6.24
N VAL A 328 -6.03 -15.21 5.71
CA VAL A 328 -6.03 -14.90 4.27
C VAL A 328 -4.70 -14.29 3.86
N LEU A 329 -4.11 -13.41 4.69
CA LEU A 329 -2.79 -12.82 4.45
C LEU A 329 -1.68 -13.88 4.35
N GLU A 330 -1.68 -14.88 5.25
CA GLU A 330 -0.72 -15.99 5.18
C GLU A 330 -0.87 -16.82 3.90
N GLN A 331 -2.10 -17.00 3.40
CA GLN A 331 -2.31 -17.64 2.10
C GLN A 331 -1.81 -16.78 0.94
N LEU A 332 -2.00 -15.46 1.01
CA LEU A 332 -1.51 -14.52 0.01
C LEU A 332 0.02 -14.55 -0.06
N TYR A 333 0.73 -14.58 1.06
CA TYR A 333 2.19 -14.73 1.08
C TYR A 333 2.66 -16.04 0.43
N LYS A 334 1.94 -17.14 0.63
CA LYS A 334 2.30 -18.46 0.08
C LYS A 334 2.01 -18.62 -1.41
N LEU A 335 0.97 -17.96 -1.92
CA LEU A 335 0.41 -18.25 -3.24
C LEU A 335 0.58 -17.11 -4.26
N THR A 336 0.99 -15.93 -3.81
CA THR A 336 1.10 -14.73 -4.66
C THR A 336 2.46 -14.07 -4.52
N PRO A 337 2.83 -13.16 -5.44
CA PRO A 337 4.08 -12.39 -5.34
C PRO A 337 4.14 -11.38 -4.18
N MET A 338 3.23 -11.45 -3.20
CA MET A 338 3.35 -10.68 -1.95
C MET A 338 4.49 -11.18 -1.05
N GLU A 339 4.99 -12.39 -1.27
CA GLU A 339 6.29 -12.88 -0.79
C GLU A 339 7.08 -13.40 -1.98
N GLU A 340 8.30 -12.90 -2.17
CA GLU A 340 9.21 -13.30 -3.24
C GLU A 340 10.60 -13.62 -2.69
N SER A 341 11.28 -14.55 -3.34
CA SER A 341 12.66 -14.88 -3.02
C SER A 341 13.64 -14.09 -3.88
N PHE A 342 14.61 -13.42 -3.26
CA PHE A 342 15.68 -12.72 -3.94
C PHE A 342 16.99 -13.54 -3.84
N GLY A 343 17.46 -14.05 -4.97
CA GLY A 343 18.74 -14.74 -5.04
C GLY A 343 19.86 -13.73 -5.26
N ILE A 344 20.79 -13.64 -4.31
CA ILE A 344 21.99 -12.80 -4.43
C ILE A 344 23.06 -13.56 -5.22
N ASN A 345 23.67 -12.88 -6.17
CA ASN A 345 24.86 -13.34 -6.89
C ASN A 345 25.73 -12.12 -7.20
N ASN A 346 26.73 -11.86 -6.38
CA ASN A 346 27.57 -10.66 -6.44
C ASN A 346 28.73 -10.85 -7.45
N VAL A 347 28.41 -10.85 -8.73
CA VAL A 347 29.43 -10.94 -9.79
C VAL A 347 29.69 -9.54 -10.37
N ALA A 348 30.93 -9.08 -10.32
CA ALA A 348 31.35 -7.80 -10.88
C ALA A 348 32.71 -7.94 -11.59
N LEU A 349 33.04 -6.96 -12.42
CA LEU A 349 34.35 -6.88 -13.07
C LEU A 349 35.35 -6.21 -12.13
N VAL A 350 36.46 -6.89 -11.86
CA VAL A 350 37.62 -6.36 -11.15
C VAL A 350 38.82 -6.52 -12.09
N ASP A 351 39.46 -5.42 -12.46
CA ASP A 351 40.55 -5.37 -13.42
C ASP A 351 40.27 -6.17 -14.72
N GLY A 352 39.01 -6.03 -15.18
CA GLY A 352 38.56 -6.72 -16.39
C GLY A 352 38.24 -8.21 -16.19
N GLN A 353 38.24 -8.77 -15.00
CA GLN A 353 37.89 -10.17 -14.72
C GLN A 353 36.57 -10.27 -13.96
N PRO A 354 35.65 -11.16 -14.36
CA PRO A 354 34.43 -11.40 -13.61
C PRO A 354 34.70 -12.20 -12.35
N LEU A 355 34.51 -11.62 -11.19
CA LEU A 355 34.70 -12.25 -9.88
C LEU A 355 33.38 -12.25 -9.08
N THR A 356 33.17 -13.31 -8.29
CA THR A 356 32.14 -13.37 -7.28
C THR A 356 32.71 -12.86 -5.96
N LEU A 357 32.16 -11.79 -5.39
CA LEU A 357 32.76 -11.05 -4.29
C LEU A 357 31.84 -11.01 -3.07
N GLY A 358 32.42 -11.21 -1.89
CA GLY A 358 31.77 -10.94 -0.61
C GLY A 358 31.68 -9.44 -0.30
N LEU A 359 31.01 -9.10 0.80
CA LEU A 359 30.81 -7.71 1.21
C LEU A 359 32.15 -6.98 1.45
N LYS A 360 33.08 -7.64 2.15
CA LYS A 360 34.38 -7.05 2.46
C LYS A 360 35.17 -6.77 1.19
N GLU A 361 35.25 -7.72 0.29
CA GLU A 361 35.97 -7.61 -0.98
C GLU A 361 35.40 -6.49 -1.86
N LEU A 362 34.06 -6.36 -1.93
CA LEU A 362 33.40 -5.27 -2.65
C LEU A 362 33.79 -3.90 -2.09
N LEU A 363 33.86 -3.77 -0.74
CA LEU A 363 34.29 -2.55 -0.09
C LEU A 363 35.78 -2.26 -0.32
N GLU A 364 36.63 -3.28 -0.30
CA GLU A 364 38.06 -3.15 -0.55
C GLU A 364 38.34 -2.65 -1.97
N VAL A 365 37.74 -3.27 -2.99
CA VAL A 365 37.87 -2.81 -4.39
C VAL A 365 37.44 -1.35 -4.57
N TYR A 366 36.31 -0.98 -3.97
CA TYR A 366 35.87 0.41 -4.00
C TYR A 366 36.85 1.36 -3.31
N LEU A 367 37.34 1.00 -2.11
CA LEU A 367 38.27 1.83 -1.35
C LEU A 367 39.62 2.00 -2.07
N ASP A 368 40.16 0.96 -2.66
CA ASP A 368 41.42 1.01 -3.41
C ASP A 368 41.27 1.92 -4.64
N HIS A 369 40.15 1.82 -5.35
CA HIS A 369 39.82 2.77 -6.41
C HIS A 369 39.72 4.21 -5.88
N ARG A 370 39.03 4.43 -4.75
CA ARG A 370 38.89 5.77 -4.18
C ARG A 370 40.19 6.36 -3.69
N PHE A 371 41.07 5.56 -3.09
CA PHE A 371 42.41 5.99 -2.73
C PHE A 371 43.22 6.41 -3.97
N THR A 372 43.16 5.63 -5.05
CA THR A 372 43.79 5.95 -6.32
C THR A 372 43.28 7.29 -6.89
N VAL A 373 41.97 7.47 -6.96
CA VAL A 373 41.34 8.70 -7.43
C VAL A 373 41.78 9.93 -6.63
N VAL A 374 41.77 9.84 -5.29
CA VAL A 374 42.16 10.97 -4.41
C VAL A 374 43.64 11.25 -4.48
N ARG A 375 44.49 10.22 -4.63
CA ARG A 375 45.91 10.36 -4.85
C ARG A 375 46.22 11.08 -6.16
N ARG A 376 45.67 10.62 -7.29
CA ARG A 376 45.83 11.22 -8.62
C ARG A 376 45.31 12.67 -8.63
N ARG A 377 44.15 12.92 -8.06
CA ARG A 377 43.61 14.26 -7.88
C ARG A 377 44.57 15.19 -7.12
N SER A 378 45.13 14.68 -6.02
CA SER A 378 46.07 15.45 -5.21
C SER A 378 47.38 15.73 -5.95
N GLU A 379 47.87 14.79 -6.73
CA GLU A 379 49.06 14.98 -7.58
C GLU A 379 48.78 16.01 -8.66
N PHE A 380 47.67 15.93 -9.36
CA PHE A 380 47.26 16.90 -10.36
C PHE A 380 47.15 18.32 -9.78
N ARG A 381 46.48 18.46 -8.64
CA ARG A 381 46.33 19.73 -7.94
C ARG A 381 47.65 20.28 -7.50
N ARG A 382 48.53 19.43 -6.96
CA ARG A 382 49.87 19.81 -6.54
C ARG A 382 50.70 20.31 -7.74
N GLY A 383 50.64 19.57 -8.89
CA GLY A 383 51.27 19.98 -10.13
C GLY A 383 50.82 21.39 -10.57
N LYS A 384 49.49 21.59 -10.68
CA LYS A 384 48.92 22.90 -11.05
C LYS A 384 49.30 24.02 -10.09
N ARG A 385 49.37 23.73 -8.79
CA ARG A 385 49.84 24.72 -7.75
C ARG A 385 51.31 25.04 -7.92
N ARG A 386 52.17 24.03 -8.17
CA ARG A 386 53.61 24.22 -8.45
C ARG A 386 53.82 25.04 -9.71
N ASP A 387 53.12 24.74 -10.81
CA ASP A 387 53.20 25.46 -12.05
C ASP A 387 52.85 26.96 -11.82
N ARG A 388 51.76 27.20 -11.08
CA ARG A 388 51.31 28.56 -10.75
C ARG A 388 52.32 29.27 -9.84
N LEU A 389 52.82 28.59 -8.80
CA LEU A 389 53.81 29.13 -7.91
C LEU A 389 55.10 29.54 -8.66
N HIS A 390 55.53 28.70 -9.58
CA HIS A 390 56.69 28.96 -10.42
C HIS A 390 56.54 30.27 -11.23
N LEU A 391 55.38 30.52 -11.80
CA LEU A 391 55.07 31.79 -12.49
C LEU A 391 55.01 32.99 -11.55
N VAL A 392 54.41 32.83 -10.37
CA VAL A 392 54.33 33.89 -9.35
C VAL A 392 55.74 34.29 -8.84
N GLU A 393 56.61 33.30 -8.61
CA GLU A 393 57.98 33.55 -8.19
C GLU A 393 58.81 34.29 -9.27
N GLY A 394 58.60 33.96 -10.54
CA GLY A 394 59.18 34.70 -11.65
C GLY A 394 58.73 36.15 -11.71
N LEU A 395 57.41 36.39 -11.55
CA LEU A 395 56.88 37.76 -11.48
C LEU A 395 57.42 38.56 -10.29
N LEU A 396 57.48 37.94 -9.12
CA LEU A 396 58.04 38.61 -7.93
C LEU A 396 59.52 38.94 -8.12
N THR A 397 60.33 38.07 -8.73
CA THR A 397 61.72 38.33 -9.11
C THR A 397 61.84 39.54 -10.05
N ALA A 398 60.96 39.61 -11.05
CA ALA A 398 60.92 40.77 -12.00
C ALA A 398 60.48 42.07 -11.36
N LEU A 399 59.56 42.03 -10.37
CA LEU A 399 59.08 43.19 -9.64
C LEU A 399 60.08 43.75 -8.64
N VAL A 400 61.10 42.98 -8.21
CA VAL A 400 62.18 43.52 -7.34
C VAL A 400 63.00 44.56 -8.08
N ASP A 401 63.28 44.34 -9.37
CA ASP A 401 64.04 45.27 -10.21
C ASP A 401 63.29 45.49 -11.55
N ILE A 402 62.14 46.11 -11.48
CA ILE A 402 61.25 46.31 -12.62
C ILE A 402 61.87 47.31 -13.65
N ASP A 403 62.69 48.28 -13.21
CA ASP A 403 63.36 49.24 -14.06
C ASP A 403 64.39 48.53 -14.97
N GLU A 404 65.11 47.59 -14.45
CA GLU A 404 66.09 46.77 -15.21
C GLU A 404 65.34 45.85 -16.22
N VAL A 405 64.20 45.25 -15.80
CA VAL A 405 63.33 44.44 -16.69
C VAL A 405 62.87 45.27 -17.89
N ILE A 406 62.36 46.51 -17.65
CA ILE A 406 61.92 47.43 -18.68
C ILE A 406 63.08 47.86 -19.58
N ARG A 407 64.25 48.14 -19.00
CA ARG A 407 65.45 48.51 -19.73
C ARG A 407 65.89 47.41 -20.69
N LEU A 408 65.96 46.18 -20.21
CA LEU A 408 66.35 45.00 -21.00
C LEU A 408 65.35 44.76 -22.16
N ILE A 409 64.09 44.85 -21.94
CA ILE A 409 63.02 44.68 -22.97
C ILE A 409 63.19 45.80 -24.05
N ARG A 410 63.29 47.04 -23.61
CA ARG A 410 63.42 48.19 -24.55
C ARG A 410 64.72 48.21 -25.35
N SER A 411 65.83 47.66 -24.82
CA SER A 411 67.14 47.60 -25.45
C SER A 411 67.33 46.35 -26.29
N SER A 412 66.35 45.49 -26.42
CA SER A 412 66.39 44.27 -27.23
C SER A 412 65.78 44.55 -28.64
N ASP A 413 66.30 43.91 -29.65
CA ASP A 413 65.87 44.11 -31.03
C ASP A 413 64.55 43.37 -31.34
N ASN A 414 64.26 42.28 -30.60
CA ASN A 414 63.05 41.48 -30.70
C ASN A 414 62.71 40.74 -29.40
N SER A 415 61.52 40.12 -29.33
CA SER A 415 61.02 39.42 -28.18
C SER A 415 61.91 38.21 -27.76
N ALA A 416 62.51 37.50 -28.73
CA ALA A 416 63.37 36.35 -28.47
C ALA A 416 64.64 36.79 -27.74
N GLN A 417 65.30 37.86 -28.19
CA GLN A 417 66.48 38.46 -27.53
C GLN A 417 66.15 39.05 -26.17
N ALA A 418 64.97 39.67 -25.99
CA ALA A 418 64.55 40.14 -24.68
C ALA A 418 64.34 38.98 -23.71
N LYS A 419 63.79 37.86 -24.20
CA LYS A 419 63.59 36.63 -23.44
C LYS A 419 64.94 36.07 -22.96
N GLU A 420 65.90 35.88 -23.88
CA GLU A 420 67.21 35.32 -23.54
C GLU A 420 67.96 36.17 -22.50
N ARG A 421 68.00 37.50 -22.67
CA ARG A 421 68.60 38.41 -21.71
C ARG A 421 67.97 38.46 -20.32
N LEU A 422 66.64 38.34 -20.25
CA LEU A 422 65.88 38.25 -18.98
C LEU A 422 66.17 36.93 -18.26
N MET A 423 66.22 35.80 -19.02
CA MET A 423 66.60 34.52 -18.46
C MET A 423 67.97 34.54 -17.86
N GLU A 424 68.96 35.06 -18.59
CA GLU A 424 70.34 35.17 -18.12
C GLU A 424 70.51 36.09 -16.90
N ARG A 425 69.87 37.28 -16.97
CA ARG A 425 70.08 38.32 -15.95
C ARG A 425 69.43 38.01 -14.63
N PHE A 426 68.21 37.39 -14.64
CA PHE A 426 67.40 37.09 -13.45
C PHE A 426 67.36 35.58 -13.11
N SER A 427 68.10 34.74 -13.82
CA SER A 427 68.06 33.29 -13.68
C SER A 427 66.65 32.70 -13.75
N LEU A 428 65.82 33.26 -14.67
CA LEU A 428 64.45 32.85 -14.90
C LEU A 428 64.34 31.68 -15.86
N SER A 429 63.32 30.83 -15.69
CA SER A 429 63.03 29.80 -16.66
C SER A 429 62.39 30.45 -17.94
N GLU A 430 62.41 29.69 -19.03
CA GLU A 430 61.77 30.13 -20.28
C GLU A 430 60.28 30.43 -20.07
N VAL A 431 59.53 29.59 -19.34
CA VAL A 431 58.11 29.75 -19.04
C VAL A 431 57.85 30.99 -18.16
N GLN A 432 58.66 31.24 -17.16
CA GLN A 432 58.59 32.46 -16.38
C GLN A 432 58.83 33.72 -17.19
N THR A 433 59.84 33.69 -18.03
CA THR A 433 60.22 34.85 -18.83
C THR A 433 59.15 35.15 -19.87
N GLN A 434 58.58 34.11 -20.54
CA GLN A 434 57.47 34.29 -21.44
C GLN A 434 56.28 34.91 -20.72
N TYR A 435 55.92 34.43 -19.55
CA TYR A 435 54.80 34.92 -18.76
C TYR A 435 55.01 36.39 -18.31
N ILE A 436 56.25 36.80 -17.98
CA ILE A 436 56.58 38.18 -17.70
C ILE A 436 56.39 39.09 -18.95
N LEU A 437 56.90 38.67 -20.10
CA LEU A 437 56.74 39.40 -21.37
C LEU A 437 55.26 39.58 -21.78
N ASP A 438 54.43 38.60 -21.54
CA ASP A 438 53.01 38.61 -21.85
C ASP A 438 52.17 39.37 -20.81
N THR A 439 52.79 39.73 -19.66
CA THR A 439 52.08 40.43 -18.55
C THR A 439 51.91 41.89 -18.85
N PRO A 440 50.70 42.46 -18.87
CA PRO A 440 50.47 43.88 -19.09
C PRO A 440 51.11 44.76 -18.01
N LEU A 441 51.74 45.82 -18.37
CA LEU A 441 52.44 46.76 -17.45
C LEU A 441 51.57 47.29 -16.32
N ARG A 442 50.24 47.36 -16.50
CA ARG A 442 49.29 47.73 -15.44
C ARG A 442 49.23 46.79 -14.27
N ARG A 443 49.74 45.53 -14.42
CA ARG A 443 49.79 44.48 -13.39
C ARG A 443 51.15 44.42 -12.66
N LEU A 444 51.99 45.42 -12.89
CA LEU A 444 53.34 45.51 -12.29
C LEU A 444 53.40 46.61 -11.23
N THR A 445 52.29 46.86 -10.53
CA THR A 445 52.21 47.92 -9.51
C THR A 445 52.64 47.39 -8.14
N ARG A 446 52.89 48.28 -7.16
CA ARG A 446 53.23 47.98 -5.78
C ARG A 446 52.10 47.20 -5.06
N TYR A 447 50.85 47.40 -5.46
CA TYR A 447 49.69 46.71 -4.94
C TYR A 447 49.69 45.24 -5.46
N ASP A 448 49.92 45.04 -6.74
CA ASP A 448 49.99 43.69 -7.33
C ASP A 448 51.11 42.83 -6.68
N ARG A 449 52.23 43.46 -6.24
CA ARG A 449 53.29 42.75 -5.53
C ARG A 449 52.82 42.17 -4.22
N ILE A 450 52.05 42.92 -3.41
CA ILE A 450 51.51 42.44 -2.14
C ILE A 450 50.54 41.28 -2.39
N GLU A 451 49.71 41.36 -3.41
CA GLU A 451 48.79 40.25 -3.78
C GLU A 451 49.57 39.00 -4.25
N LEU A 452 50.66 39.17 -5.02
CA LEU A 452 51.49 38.04 -5.48
C LEU A 452 52.27 37.39 -4.32
N GLU A 453 52.76 38.19 -3.32
CA GLU A 453 53.39 37.65 -2.12
C GLU A 453 52.36 36.81 -1.32
N ALA A 454 51.14 37.31 -1.10
CA ALA A 454 50.06 36.57 -0.43
C ALA A 454 49.64 35.31 -1.23
N GLU A 455 49.58 35.38 -2.58
CA GLU A 455 49.32 34.23 -3.45
C GLU A 455 50.44 33.17 -3.33
N LYS A 456 51.74 33.60 -3.28
CA LYS A 456 52.87 32.70 -3.06
C LYS A 456 52.75 31.94 -1.73
N ASP A 457 52.48 32.67 -0.62
CA ASP A 457 52.33 32.05 0.69
C ASP A 457 51.18 31.03 0.73
N ARG A 458 50.02 31.38 0.16
CA ARG A 458 48.86 30.50 0.01
C ARG A 458 49.20 29.24 -0.81
N LEU A 459 49.84 29.41 -1.98
CA LEU A 459 50.19 28.27 -2.85
C LEU A 459 51.25 27.38 -2.16
N THR A 460 52.19 27.96 -1.44
CA THR A 460 53.19 27.21 -0.67
C THR A 460 52.52 26.35 0.43
N GLY A 461 51.54 26.92 1.14
CA GLY A 461 50.72 26.18 2.12
C GLY A 461 49.92 25.06 1.50
N GLU A 462 49.21 25.32 0.38
CA GLU A 462 48.42 24.33 -0.37
C GLU A 462 49.33 23.18 -0.88
N ILE A 463 50.50 23.49 -1.42
CA ILE A 463 51.47 22.48 -1.87
C ILE A 463 51.99 21.63 -0.72
N ALA A 464 52.29 22.24 0.42
CA ALA A 464 52.76 21.51 1.62
C ALA A 464 51.65 20.55 2.11
N GLU A 465 50.38 20.97 2.15
CA GLU A 465 49.26 20.15 2.55
C GLU A 465 49.06 18.97 1.57
N LEU A 466 49.04 19.23 0.25
CA LEU A 466 48.94 18.19 -0.77
C LEU A 466 50.10 17.21 -0.73
N THR A 467 51.30 17.70 -0.46
CA THR A 467 52.50 16.86 -0.33
C THR A 467 52.41 15.95 0.90
N ARG A 468 51.90 16.48 2.03
CA ARG A 468 51.66 15.68 3.24
C ARG A 468 50.65 14.55 2.99
N ILE A 469 49.59 14.83 2.21
CA ILE A 469 48.58 13.79 1.84
C ILE A 469 49.22 12.73 0.98
N LEU A 470 50.07 13.12 0.02
CA LEU A 470 50.69 12.19 -0.95
C LEU A 470 51.81 11.34 -0.32
N ASP A 471 52.54 11.88 0.65
CA ASP A 471 53.66 11.21 1.30
C ASP A 471 53.21 10.32 2.48
N SER A 472 51.94 10.39 2.91
CA SER A 472 51.40 9.64 4.04
C SER A 472 50.09 8.93 3.74
N ASP A 473 50.11 7.59 3.67
CA ASP A 473 48.91 6.77 3.52
C ASP A 473 47.87 7.01 4.65
N ALA A 474 48.35 7.33 5.84
CA ALA A 474 47.45 7.65 6.96
C ALA A 474 46.65 8.94 6.70
N GLU A 475 47.29 9.99 6.17
CA GLU A 475 46.64 11.26 5.83
C GLU A 475 45.72 11.08 4.63
N LEU A 476 46.09 10.29 3.60
CA LEU A 476 45.22 9.94 2.49
C LEU A 476 43.96 9.19 2.96
N ARG A 477 44.10 8.18 3.79
CA ARG A 477 42.98 7.43 4.39
C ARG A 477 42.07 8.33 5.21
N LYS A 478 42.64 9.26 6.01
CA LYS A 478 41.90 10.24 6.79
C LYS A 478 41.08 11.17 5.88
N LEU A 479 41.68 11.65 4.78
CA LEU A 479 40.99 12.50 3.81
C LEU A 479 39.82 11.78 3.16
N VAL A 480 40.01 10.57 2.64
CA VAL A 480 38.95 9.75 2.03
C VAL A 480 37.83 9.48 3.05
N SER A 481 38.15 9.14 4.30
CA SER A 481 37.16 8.94 5.36
C SER A 481 36.37 10.21 5.66
N ALA A 482 36.98 11.40 5.62
CA ALA A 482 36.32 12.67 5.82
C ALA A 482 35.37 13.03 4.64
N GLU A 483 35.82 12.81 3.41
CA GLU A 483 35.01 13.00 2.21
C GLU A 483 33.77 12.09 2.22
N LEU A 484 33.94 10.80 2.51
CA LEU A 484 32.83 9.85 2.66
C LEU A 484 31.85 10.28 3.77
N ALA A 485 32.35 10.81 4.90
CA ALA A 485 31.47 11.35 5.96
C ALA A 485 30.62 12.53 5.47
N THR A 486 31.21 13.39 4.63
CA THR A 486 30.52 14.55 4.05
C THR A 486 29.41 14.09 3.09
N VAL A 487 29.70 13.07 2.26
CA VAL A 487 28.72 12.45 1.38
C VAL A 487 27.56 11.85 2.18
N ALA A 488 27.85 11.07 3.23
CA ALA A 488 26.83 10.49 4.10
C ALA A 488 25.97 11.59 4.75
N LYS A 489 26.58 12.64 5.29
CA LYS A 489 25.85 13.76 5.91
C LYS A 489 24.86 14.43 4.93
N LYS A 490 25.20 14.50 3.66
CA LYS A 490 24.40 15.21 2.64
C LYS A 490 23.32 14.32 2.00
N PHE A 491 23.59 13.03 1.82
CA PHE A 491 22.75 12.16 0.98
C PHE A 491 22.23 10.91 1.69
N ALA A 492 22.64 10.61 2.92
CA ALA A 492 22.08 9.48 3.66
C ALA A 492 20.61 9.73 3.98
N THR A 493 19.82 8.69 3.85
CA THR A 493 18.40 8.64 4.19
C THR A 493 18.16 7.50 5.16
N GLU A 494 17.04 7.52 5.87
CA GLU A 494 16.64 6.41 6.74
C GLU A 494 16.47 5.11 5.94
N ARG A 495 16.61 3.99 6.65
CA ARG A 495 16.38 2.66 6.11
C ARG A 495 14.89 2.51 5.77
N ARG A 496 14.59 1.97 4.59
CA ARG A 496 13.23 1.69 4.11
C ARG A 496 12.80 0.26 4.45
N THR A 497 13.70 -0.70 4.29
CA THR A 497 13.42 -2.13 4.44
C THR A 497 13.56 -2.57 5.89
N VAL A 498 12.54 -3.26 6.43
CA VAL A 498 12.56 -3.85 7.76
C VAL A 498 13.23 -5.22 7.70
N LEU A 499 14.18 -5.49 8.60
CA LEU A 499 14.87 -6.77 8.70
C LEU A 499 14.28 -7.59 9.84
N LEU A 500 13.87 -8.83 9.57
CA LEU A 500 13.29 -9.77 10.52
C LEU A 500 14.15 -11.04 10.57
N GLU A 501 14.64 -11.42 11.73
CA GLU A 501 15.45 -12.64 11.93
C GLU A 501 14.69 -13.90 11.53
N SER A 502 13.39 -13.94 11.82
CA SER A 502 12.51 -15.01 11.36
C SER A 502 11.14 -14.45 10.98
N ALA A 503 10.42 -15.16 10.12
CA ALA A 503 8.98 -14.97 10.07
C ALA A 503 8.49 -15.23 11.49
N ALA A 504 7.97 -14.22 12.20
CA ALA A 504 7.25 -14.47 13.42
C ALA A 504 6.20 -15.53 13.06
N SER A 505 6.50 -16.78 13.42
CA SER A 505 5.58 -17.88 13.20
C SER A 505 4.44 -17.69 14.19
N THR A 506 3.42 -16.95 13.80
CA THR A 506 2.07 -17.21 14.27
C THR A 506 1.67 -18.59 13.74
N THR A 507 2.39 -19.60 14.19
CA THR A 507 2.08 -21.02 13.94
C THR A 507 0.97 -21.53 14.87
N ALA A 508 0.14 -20.68 15.44
CA ALA A 508 -1.23 -21.03 15.68
C ALA A 508 -1.90 -21.04 14.28
N THR A 509 -2.32 -22.18 13.82
CA THR A 509 -3.18 -22.32 12.63
C THR A 509 -4.44 -21.50 12.91
N VAL A 510 -4.40 -20.20 12.54
CA VAL A 510 -5.57 -19.33 12.64
C VAL A 510 -6.58 -19.90 11.64
N PRO A 511 -7.77 -20.33 12.07
CA PRO A 511 -8.79 -20.86 11.18
C PRO A 511 -9.09 -19.81 10.07
N LEU A 512 -9.24 -20.28 8.84
CA LEU A 512 -9.52 -19.38 7.71
C LEU A 512 -10.88 -18.70 7.84
N GLN A 513 -11.83 -19.36 8.49
CA GLN A 513 -13.19 -18.84 8.71
C GLN A 513 -13.43 -18.62 10.21
N VAL A 514 -14.29 -17.66 10.51
CA VAL A 514 -14.82 -17.43 11.84
C VAL A 514 -15.53 -18.71 12.32
N ALA A 515 -15.37 -19.07 13.58
CA ALA A 515 -16.06 -20.21 14.19
C ALA A 515 -17.58 -20.05 14.04
N ASP A 516 -18.29 -21.16 13.83
CA ASP A 516 -19.77 -21.18 13.69
C ASP A 516 -20.44 -21.35 15.06
N ASP A 517 -20.10 -20.44 15.98
CA ASP A 517 -20.57 -20.49 17.35
C ASP A 517 -22.06 -20.13 17.43
N PRO A 518 -22.83 -20.78 18.34
CA PRO A 518 -24.21 -20.40 18.60
C PRO A 518 -24.32 -18.95 19.10
N CYS A 519 -25.27 -18.21 18.56
CA CYS A 519 -25.55 -16.84 18.95
C CYS A 519 -27.07 -16.55 18.91
N ARG A 520 -27.47 -15.33 19.27
CA ARG A 520 -28.85 -14.82 19.11
C ARG A 520 -28.82 -13.61 18.20
N VAL A 521 -29.82 -13.49 17.34
CA VAL A 521 -30.04 -12.27 16.55
C VAL A 521 -31.19 -11.48 17.18
N LEU A 522 -30.94 -10.19 17.42
CA LEU A 522 -31.82 -9.29 18.14
C LEU A 522 -32.27 -8.16 17.21
N LEU A 523 -33.58 -7.84 17.24
CA LEU A 523 -34.18 -6.70 16.54
C LEU A 523 -34.76 -5.74 17.57
N SER A 524 -34.33 -4.46 17.56
CA SER A 524 -34.88 -3.42 18.45
C SER A 524 -36.16 -2.84 17.90
N SER A 525 -36.90 -2.15 18.79
CA SER A 525 -38.09 -1.37 18.46
C SER A 525 -37.86 -0.24 17.45
N THR A 526 -36.63 0.16 17.24
CA THR A 526 -36.23 1.21 16.29
C THR A 526 -35.65 0.66 14.98
N GLY A 527 -35.73 -0.67 14.75
CA GLY A 527 -35.24 -1.30 13.54
C GLY A 527 -33.72 -1.51 13.48
N LEU A 528 -33.01 -1.50 14.60
CA LEU A 528 -31.61 -1.88 14.68
C LEU A 528 -31.49 -3.40 14.84
N LEU A 529 -30.56 -3.99 14.09
CA LEU A 529 -30.30 -5.43 14.06
C LEU A 529 -28.84 -5.71 14.49
N ALA A 530 -28.64 -6.71 15.33
CA ALA A 530 -27.31 -7.15 15.78
C ALA A 530 -27.34 -8.62 16.23
N ARG A 531 -26.17 -9.26 16.28
CA ARG A 531 -26.00 -10.58 16.88
C ARG A 531 -25.21 -10.53 18.18
N THR A 532 -25.50 -11.46 19.09
CA THR A 532 -24.73 -11.63 20.34
C THR A 532 -23.41 -12.38 20.09
N ALA A 533 -22.51 -12.33 21.05
CA ALA A 533 -21.25 -13.10 21.01
C ALA A 533 -21.49 -14.60 21.22
N ASN A 534 -22.50 -14.99 22.00
CA ASN A 534 -22.85 -16.38 22.32
C ASN A 534 -24.38 -16.52 22.43
N ALA A 535 -24.89 -17.74 22.67
CA ALA A 535 -26.32 -18.04 22.84
C ALA A 535 -26.75 -18.18 24.29
N GLU A 536 -25.93 -17.79 25.27
CA GLU A 536 -26.27 -17.89 26.68
C GLU A 536 -27.52 -17.10 27.01
N PRO A 537 -28.38 -17.59 27.96
CA PRO A 537 -29.53 -16.84 28.43
C PRO A 537 -29.09 -15.56 29.15
N PHE A 538 -29.78 -14.47 28.89
CA PHE A 538 -29.54 -13.24 29.63
C PHE A 538 -30.07 -13.33 31.07
N ALA A 539 -29.28 -12.84 32.01
CA ALA A 539 -29.71 -12.71 33.38
C ALA A 539 -30.79 -11.61 33.49
N ALA A 540 -31.82 -11.88 34.32
CA ALA A 540 -32.79 -10.86 34.68
C ALA A 540 -32.09 -9.81 35.56
N ASP A 541 -32.21 -8.55 35.18
CA ASP A 541 -31.73 -7.40 35.96
C ASP A 541 -32.87 -6.40 36.11
N GLU A 542 -33.53 -6.50 37.23
CA GLU A 542 -34.70 -5.63 37.55
C GLU A 542 -34.28 -4.21 37.91
N ASP A 543 -33.04 -4.03 38.38
CA ASP A 543 -32.48 -2.72 38.77
C ASP A 543 -31.71 -2.03 37.66
N ALA A 544 -31.57 -2.65 36.45
CA ALA A 544 -30.84 -2.07 35.36
C ALA A 544 -31.47 -0.73 34.89
N ARG A 545 -30.66 0.32 34.87
CA ARG A 545 -31.07 1.61 34.30
C ARG A 545 -31.44 1.45 32.83
N ARG A 546 -32.69 1.73 32.50
CA ARG A 546 -33.20 1.65 31.14
C ARG A 546 -32.52 2.68 30.23
N THR A 547 -32.13 2.24 29.03
CA THR A 547 -31.41 3.06 28.06
C THR A 547 -32.13 3.08 26.70
N LYS A 548 -31.71 3.96 25.84
CA LYS A 548 -32.27 4.06 24.48
C LYS A 548 -31.96 2.76 23.71
N HIS A 549 -32.94 2.26 22.93
CA HIS A 549 -32.84 1.00 22.14
C HIS A 549 -32.74 -0.29 22.98
N ASP A 550 -33.22 -0.29 24.22
CA ASP A 550 -33.28 -1.44 25.12
C ASP A 550 -34.53 -2.33 24.96
N VAL A 551 -35.50 -1.92 24.13
CA VAL A 551 -36.71 -2.71 23.82
C VAL A 551 -36.42 -3.57 22.58
N ILE A 552 -36.34 -4.88 22.80
CA ILE A 552 -36.11 -5.89 21.76
C ILE A 552 -37.47 -6.48 21.37
N VAL A 553 -37.87 -6.29 20.12
CA VAL A 553 -39.17 -6.73 19.61
C VAL A 553 -39.13 -8.15 19.04
N SER A 554 -37.94 -8.63 18.65
CA SER A 554 -37.78 -10.01 18.17
C SER A 554 -36.38 -10.50 18.50
N ALA A 555 -36.25 -11.75 18.92
CA ALA A 555 -35.00 -12.43 19.18
C ALA A 555 -35.10 -13.88 18.69
N VAL A 556 -34.13 -14.31 17.89
CA VAL A 556 -34.09 -15.67 17.37
C VAL A 556 -32.71 -16.33 17.62
N PRO A 557 -32.66 -17.61 17.97
CA PRO A 557 -31.39 -18.35 18.01
C PRO A 557 -30.85 -18.53 16.60
N ALA A 558 -29.52 -18.50 16.46
CA ALA A 558 -28.81 -18.66 15.20
C ALA A 558 -27.39 -19.18 15.46
N THR A 559 -26.64 -19.45 14.41
CA THR A 559 -25.20 -19.62 14.48
C THR A 559 -24.50 -18.47 13.75
N ALA A 560 -23.25 -18.22 14.10
CA ALA A 560 -22.48 -17.08 13.56
C ALA A 560 -22.36 -17.07 12.04
N ARG A 561 -22.44 -18.23 11.37
CA ARG A 561 -22.45 -18.39 9.91
C ARG A 561 -23.79 -18.85 9.34
N GLY A 562 -24.82 -18.96 10.19
CA GLY A 562 -26.17 -19.35 9.79
C GLY A 562 -26.94 -18.24 9.07
N GLU A 563 -28.20 -18.53 8.78
CA GLU A 563 -29.16 -17.60 8.19
C GLU A 563 -30.44 -17.53 9.06
N ILE A 564 -31.07 -16.37 9.04
CA ILE A 564 -32.39 -16.16 9.65
C ILE A 564 -33.34 -15.57 8.61
N GLY A 565 -34.66 -15.60 8.90
CA GLY A 565 -35.69 -14.96 8.09
C GLY A 565 -36.25 -13.69 8.76
N ALA A 566 -36.51 -12.65 7.98
CA ALA A 566 -37.25 -11.47 8.37
C ALA A 566 -38.63 -11.52 7.69
N VAL A 567 -39.71 -11.59 8.46
CA VAL A 567 -41.08 -11.64 7.96
C VAL A 567 -41.61 -10.24 7.82
N THR A 568 -42.20 -9.92 6.67
CA THR A 568 -42.67 -8.55 6.38
C THR A 568 -44.17 -8.41 6.41
N SER A 569 -44.65 -7.18 6.56
CA SER A 569 -46.07 -6.86 6.51
C SER A 569 -46.76 -7.17 5.19
N ALA A 570 -45.98 -7.30 4.08
CA ALA A 570 -46.43 -7.69 2.77
C ALA A 570 -46.49 -9.23 2.55
N GLY A 571 -46.19 -10.01 3.59
CA GLY A 571 -46.27 -11.49 3.47
C GLY A 571 -45.04 -12.15 2.84
N ARG A 572 -43.90 -11.43 2.82
CA ARG A 572 -42.60 -11.94 2.35
C ARG A 572 -41.74 -12.36 3.54
N LEU A 573 -40.88 -13.32 3.30
CA LEU A 573 -39.79 -13.70 4.20
C LEU A 573 -38.48 -13.47 3.45
N LEU A 574 -37.65 -12.60 4.02
CA LEU A 574 -36.36 -12.19 3.45
C LEU A 574 -35.23 -12.83 4.27
N ARG A 575 -34.27 -13.48 3.61
CA ARG A 575 -33.13 -14.12 4.28
C ARG A 575 -32.07 -13.12 4.64
N ILE A 576 -31.47 -13.30 5.81
CA ILE A 576 -30.37 -12.48 6.34
C ILE A 576 -29.24 -13.42 6.76
N ASN A 577 -28.02 -13.22 6.26
CA ASN A 577 -26.84 -13.94 6.75
C ASN A 577 -26.39 -13.36 8.09
N VAL A 578 -26.29 -14.19 9.10
CA VAL A 578 -25.94 -13.76 10.47
C VAL A 578 -24.52 -13.21 10.54
N VAL A 579 -23.61 -13.70 9.71
CA VAL A 579 -22.21 -13.24 9.63
C VAL A 579 -22.08 -11.78 9.21
N ASP A 580 -23.07 -11.25 8.50
CA ASP A 580 -23.08 -9.85 8.02
C ASP A 580 -23.52 -8.86 9.12
N LEU A 581 -24.09 -9.37 10.23
CA LEU A 581 -24.63 -8.56 11.32
C LEU A 581 -23.50 -8.11 12.26
N PRO A 582 -23.58 -6.87 12.79
CA PRO A 582 -22.66 -6.43 13.83
C PRO A 582 -22.78 -7.31 15.07
N GLN A 583 -21.65 -7.71 15.62
CA GLN A 583 -21.57 -8.46 16.86
C GLN A 583 -21.51 -7.50 18.03
N LEU A 584 -22.45 -7.66 18.99
CA LEU A 584 -22.42 -6.92 20.24
C LEU A 584 -21.34 -7.46 21.18
N PRO A 585 -20.80 -6.63 22.09
CA PRO A 585 -19.95 -7.10 23.17
C PRO A 585 -20.67 -8.15 24.01
N ASP A 586 -19.91 -9.06 24.60
CA ASP A 586 -20.45 -10.06 25.53
C ASP A 586 -20.96 -9.38 26.81
N THR A 587 -22.23 -9.64 27.16
CA THR A 587 -22.90 -9.06 28.33
C THR A 587 -23.77 -10.09 29.01
N ALA A 588 -23.74 -10.11 30.35
CA ALA A 588 -24.59 -11.01 31.14
C ALA A 588 -26.09 -10.65 31.11
N THR A 589 -26.43 -9.42 30.83
CA THR A 589 -27.82 -8.90 30.79
C THR A 589 -28.20 -8.52 29.36
N VAL A 590 -29.49 -8.33 29.09
CA VAL A 590 -30.01 -7.94 27.78
C VAL A 590 -29.35 -6.65 27.30
N PRO A 591 -28.58 -6.69 26.19
CA PRO A 591 -27.87 -5.51 25.68
C PRO A 591 -28.85 -4.49 25.05
N ASN A 592 -28.49 -3.21 25.08
CA ASN A 592 -29.11 -2.26 24.17
C ASN A 592 -28.50 -2.39 22.76
N LEU A 593 -29.28 -2.06 21.74
CA LEU A 593 -28.86 -2.20 20.36
C LEU A 593 -28.24 -0.91 19.76
N SER A 594 -27.66 -0.04 20.58
CA SER A 594 -26.96 1.15 20.03
C SER A 594 -25.77 0.83 19.12
N GLY A 595 -25.17 -0.34 19.28
CA GLY A 595 -24.11 -0.87 18.39
C GLY A 595 -24.62 -1.71 17.21
N GLY A 596 -25.95 -1.79 17.01
CA GLY A 596 -26.56 -2.46 15.87
C GLY A 596 -26.58 -1.61 14.61
N ALA A 597 -26.88 -2.24 13.47
CA ALA A 597 -27.06 -1.56 12.19
C ALA A 597 -28.54 -1.54 11.76
N PRO A 598 -28.98 -0.52 11.00
CA PRO A 598 -30.34 -0.44 10.49
C PRO A 598 -30.71 -1.68 9.66
N LEU A 599 -31.90 -2.24 9.92
CA LEU A 599 -32.42 -3.42 9.23
C LEU A 599 -32.46 -3.24 7.69
N ALA A 600 -32.80 -2.01 7.23
CA ALA A 600 -32.82 -1.67 5.79
C ALA A 600 -31.46 -1.83 5.09
N GLU A 601 -30.38 -2.00 5.83
CA GLU A 601 -29.09 -2.29 5.24
C GLU A 601 -28.94 -3.77 4.83
N PHE A 602 -29.75 -4.69 5.37
CA PHE A 602 -29.64 -6.12 5.16
C PHE A 602 -30.76 -6.67 4.28
N VAL A 603 -31.90 -5.97 4.21
CA VAL A 603 -33.08 -6.37 3.43
C VAL A 603 -33.61 -5.21 2.58
N SER A 604 -34.11 -5.53 1.40
CA SER A 604 -34.79 -4.56 0.53
C SER A 604 -36.28 -4.63 0.80
N LEU A 605 -36.81 -3.56 1.41
CA LEU A 605 -38.24 -3.39 1.66
C LEU A 605 -38.86 -2.53 0.58
N GLU A 606 -40.12 -2.79 0.25
CA GLU A 606 -40.92 -1.92 -0.62
C GLU A 606 -41.46 -0.70 0.18
N ASP A 607 -42.02 0.28 -0.52
CA ASP A 607 -42.69 1.42 0.12
C ASP A 607 -43.79 0.94 1.05
N ASP A 608 -43.89 1.49 2.27
CA ASP A 608 -44.84 1.13 3.33
C ASP A 608 -44.72 -0.32 3.88
N GLU A 609 -43.71 -1.06 3.48
CA GLU A 609 -43.41 -2.40 4.01
C GLU A 609 -42.56 -2.34 5.28
N THR A 610 -42.93 -3.11 6.28
CA THR A 610 -42.19 -3.19 7.56
C THR A 610 -41.92 -4.64 7.93
N VAL A 611 -40.82 -4.89 8.67
CA VAL A 611 -40.56 -6.21 9.25
C VAL A 611 -41.34 -6.35 10.56
N VAL A 612 -42.13 -7.42 10.66
CA VAL A 612 -43.00 -7.71 11.80
C VAL A 612 -42.35 -8.68 12.81
N CYS A 613 -41.48 -9.59 12.36
CA CYS A 613 -40.68 -10.43 13.27
C CYS A 613 -39.47 -11.03 12.54
N LEU A 614 -38.53 -11.55 13.32
CA LEU A 614 -37.51 -12.49 12.87
C LEU A 614 -38.01 -13.94 13.10
N THR A 615 -37.52 -14.87 12.27
CA THR A 615 -37.78 -16.30 12.41
C THR A 615 -36.53 -17.11 12.14
N THR A 616 -36.43 -18.23 12.77
CA THR A 616 -35.39 -19.23 12.47
C THR A 616 -35.58 -19.86 11.13
N LEU A 617 -34.98 -20.39 10.40
CA LEU A 617 -35.32 -21.18 9.18
C LEU A 617 -35.28 -22.66 9.47
N ASP A 618 -35.55 -23.04 10.72
CA ASP A 618 -35.50 -24.40 11.22
C ASP A 618 -36.72 -25.20 10.74
N GLU A 619 -36.51 -26.24 9.97
CA GLU A 619 -37.55 -27.14 9.47
C GLU A 619 -38.22 -27.96 10.59
N SER A 620 -37.61 -28.06 11.76
CA SER A 620 -38.15 -28.75 12.94
C SER A 620 -39.11 -27.89 13.74
N SER A 621 -39.20 -26.59 13.46
CA SER A 621 -40.10 -25.63 14.13
C SER A 621 -41.58 -26.08 14.01
N PRO A 622 -42.41 -25.86 15.07
CA PRO A 622 -43.86 -26.08 14.96
C PRO A 622 -44.56 -25.20 13.90
N GLY A 623 -43.87 -24.20 13.36
CA GLY A 623 -44.30 -23.32 12.29
C GLY A 623 -44.44 -21.86 12.69
N LEU A 624 -44.56 -20.98 11.70
CA LEU A 624 -44.74 -19.55 11.85
C LEU A 624 -46.22 -19.19 11.86
N ALA A 625 -46.74 -18.62 12.95
CA ALA A 625 -48.10 -18.10 13.03
C ALA A 625 -48.16 -16.67 12.53
N LEU A 626 -49.10 -16.37 11.63
CA LEU A 626 -49.33 -15.02 11.07
C LEU A 626 -50.75 -14.55 11.36
N GLY A 627 -50.93 -13.28 11.64
CA GLY A 627 -52.20 -12.60 11.75
C GLY A 627 -52.29 -11.37 10.85
N THR A 628 -53.40 -11.23 10.09
CA THR A 628 -53.58 -10.10 9.17
C THR A 628 -54.53 -9.03 9.71
N GLU A 629 -54.52 -7.85 9.13
CA GLU A 629 -55.37 -6.69 9.49
C GLU A 629 -56.85 -7.02 9.30
N GLN A 630 -57.20 -7.84 8.29
CA GLN A 630 -58.57 -8.30 8.01
C GLN A 630 -59.01 -9.53 8.86
N GLY A 631 -58.18 -9.95 9.84
CA GLY A 631 -58.49 -11.02 10.78
C GLY A 631 -58.27 -12.44 10.26
N VAL A 632 -57.45 -12.61 9.27
CA VAL A 632 -56.98 -13.92 8.80
C VAL A 632 -55.86 -14.44 9.71
N VAL A 633 -55.86 -15.73 10.00
CA VAL A 633 -54.76 -16.45 10.68
C VAL A 633 -54.19 -17.52 9.77
N LYS A 634 -52.90 -17.67 9.85
CA LYS A 634 -52.19 -18.78 9.15
C LYS A 634 -51.07 -19.32 10.01
N ARG A 635 -50.93 -20.63 10.01
CA ARG A 635 -49.77 -21.34 10.53
C ARG A 635 -48.97 -21.91 9.34
N VAL A 636 -47.82 -21.36 9.08
CA VAL A 636 -46.99 -21.72 7.91
C VAL A 636 -46.17 -22.97 8.21
N VAL A 637 -46.20 -23.94 7.34
CA VAL A 637 -45.30 -25.10 7.42
C VAL A 637 -43.86 -24.62 7.21
N PRO A 638 -42.88 -25.02 8.05
CA PRO A 638 -41.48 -24.56 7.94
C PRO A 638 -40.75 -25.29 6.77
N ASP A 639 -41.11 -24.93 5.55
CA ASP A 639 -40.46 -25.37 4.31
C ASP A 639 -39.84 -24.14 3.61
N TYR A 640 -38.54 -23.95 3.83
CA TYR A 640 -37.80 -22.75 3.40
C TYR A 640 -36.65 -23.13 2.45
N PRO A 641 -36.90 -23.25 1.11
CA PRO A 641 -35.86 -23.61 0.14
C PRO A 641 -34.63 -22.71 0.20
N THR A 642 -33.43 -23.27 0.31
CA THR A 642 -32.16 -22.56 0.50
C THR A 642 -31.68 -21.80 -0.73
N ASN A 643 -32.24 -22.14 -1.93
CA ASN A 643 -31.84 -21.50 -3.17
C ASN A 643 -32.56 -20.16 -3.49
N LYS A 644 -33.44 -19.70 -2.59
CA LYS A 644 -34.17 -18.44 -2.74
C LYS A 644 -33.88 -17.49 -1.59
N GLY A 645 -33.45 -16.27 -1.92
CA GLY A 645 -33.24 -15.20 -0.93
C GLY A 645 -34.54 -14.61 -0.38
N GLU A 646 -35.65 -14.79 -1.10
CA GLU A 646 -36.98 -14.27 -0.78
C GLU A 646 -38.02 -15.32 -1.01
N LEU A 647 -39.04 -15.39 -0.13
CA LEU A 647 -40.11 -16.35 -0.14
C LEU A 647 -41.42 -15.66 0.24
N GLU A 648 -42.52 -15.96 -0.46
CA GLU A 648 -43.86 -15.61 -0.03
C GLU A 648 -44.31 -16.58 1.06
N VAL A 649 -44.81 -16.09 2.19
CA VAL A 649 -45.29 -16.91 3.32
C VAL A 649 -46.81 -16.93 3.46
N ILE A 650 -47.50 -16.04 2.78
CA ILE A 650 -48.98 -15.99 2.67
C ILE A 650 -49.36 -15.21 1.43
N THR A 651 -50.37 -15.67 0.70
CA THR A 651 -51.02 -14.90 -0.33
C THR A 651 -52.08 -14.00 0.30
N LEU A 652 -51.81 -12.73 0.42
CA LEU A 652 -52.69 -11.71 1.02
C LEU A 652 -53.84 -11.32 0.05
N LYS A 653 -55.01 -11.00 0.60
CA LYS A 653 -56.09 -10.37 -0.16
C LYS A 653 -55.74 -8.89 -0.46
N GLU A 654 -56.40 -8.34 -1.44
CA GLU A 654 -56.29 -6.91 -1.78
C GLU A 654 -56.54 -6.01 -0.59
N GLY A 655 -55.61 -5.11 -0.29
CA GLY A 655 -55.68 -4.19 0.84
C GLY A 655 -55.48 -4.83 2.24
N ASP A 656 -55.06 -6.11 2.31
CA ASP A 656 -54.74 -6.76 3.58
C ASP A 656 -53.22 -6.74 3.83
N ARG A 657 -52.80 -6.79 5.09
CA ARG A 657 -51.36 -6.88 5.49
C ARG A 657 -51.21 -7.68 6.79
N ILE A 658 -50.02 -8.22 7.00
CA ILE A 658 -49.67 -8.88 8.24
C ILE A 658 -49.45 -7.79 9.32
N VAL A 659 -50.17 -7.95 10.45
CA VAL A 659 -50.00 -7.08 11.63
C VAL A 659 -49.18 -7.70 12.73
N GLY A 660 -48.89 -8.98 12.66
CA GLY A 660 -47.99 -9.68 13.57
C GLY A 660 -47.68 -11.10 13.08
N ALA A 661 -46.50 -11.55 13.42
CA ALA A 661 -46.00 -12.89 13.14
C ALA A 661 -45.18 -13.40 14.33
N VAL A 662 -45.31 -14.66 14.65
CA VAL A 662 -44.57 -15.31 15.77
C VAL A 662 -44.19 -16.74 15.38
N GLU A 663 -42.97 -17.10 15.53
CA GLU A 663 -42.53 -18.49 15.42
C GLU A 663 -42.95 -19.24 16.68
N LEU A 664 -43.75 -20.27 16.54
CA LEU A 664 -44.24 -21.09 17.63
C LEU A 664 -43.12 -21.93 18.22
N ARG A 665 -43.11 -22.10 19.54
CA ARG A 665 -42.11 -22.92 20.24
C ARG A 665 -42.59 -24.33 20.50
N THR A 666 -43.84 -24.49 20.90
CA THR A 666 -44.45 -25.75 21.22
C THR A 666 -45.62 -26.11 20.31
N GLY A 667 -46.28 -25.12 19.71
CA GLY A 667 -47.52 -25.27 18.92
C GLY A 667 -48.75 -25.32 19.80
N GLU A 668 -48.64 -25.12 21.11
CA GLU A 668 -49.77 -25.11 22.09
C GLU A 668 -49.99 -23.72 22.65
N GLU A 669 -49.26 -22.69 22.17
CA GLU A 669 -49.43 -21.29 22.54
C GLU A 669 -50.83 -20.81 22.27
N ASP A 670 -51.33 -19.78 23.01
CA ASP A 670 -52.52 -19.06 22.70
C ASP A 670 -52.26 -17.99 21.64
N LEU A 671 -52.89 -18.08 20.48
CA LEU A 671 -52.90 -17.03 19.47
C LEU A 671 -53.86 -15.93 19.90
N VAL A 672 -53.40 -14.68 19.84
CA VAL A 672 -54.14 -13.51 20.38
C VAL A 672 -54.34 -12.49 19.29
N PHE A 673 -55.59 -12.13 19.00
CA PHE A 673 -55.97 -11.01 18.14
C PHE A 673 -56.53 -9.89 18.97
N ILE A 674 -56.14 -8.65 18.68
CA ILE A 674 -56.74 -7.44 19.25
C ILE A 674 -57.12 -6.49 18.13
N THR A 675 -58.39 -6.01 18.13
CA THR A 675 -58.90 -5.10 17.13
C THR A 675 -58.92 -3.68 17.64
N ASP A 676 -58.98 -2.71 16.73
CA ASP A 676 -59.07 -1.27 17.06
C ASP A 676 -60.38 -0.86 17.74
N ASP A 677 -61.43 -1.66 17.64
CA ASP A 677 -62.70 -1.48 18.41
C ASP A 677 -62.68 -2.20 19.78
N ALA A 678 -61.46 -2.48 20.27
CA ALA A 678 -61.14 -3.04 21.58
C ALA A 678 -61.69 -4.48 21.82
N GLN A 679 -61.77 -5.33 20.78
CA GLN A 679 -62.10 -6.75 20.97
C GLN A 679 -60.80 -7.56 21.01
N LEU A 680 -60.67 -8.43 22.05
CA LEU A 680 -59.57 -9.40 22.16
C LEU A 680 -60.13 -10.82 22.00
N LEU A 681 -59.55 -11.58 21.07
CA LEU A 681 -59.79 -13.01 20.93
C LEU A 681 -58.55 -13.81 21.14
N ARG A 682 -58.59 -14.81 22.04
CA ARG A 682 -57.53 -15.82 22.18
C ARG A 682 -58.03 -17.25 22.02
N TYR A 683 -57.26 -18.09 21.43
CA TYR A 683 -57.48 -19.52 21.24
C TYR A 683 -56.13 -20.24 20.98
N GLN A 684 -56.11 -21.60 21.24
CA GLN A 684 -54.92 -22.37 21.06
C GLN A 684 -54.46 -22.45 19.58
N ALA A 685 -53.16 -22.40 19.34
CA ALA A 685 -52.54 -22.50 18.00
C ALA A 685 -52.87 -23.82 17.33
N SER A 686 -53.13 -24.91 18.09
CA SER A 686 -53.58 -26.21 17.57
C SER A 686 -54.90 -26.15 16.82
N GLN A 687 -55.78 -25.14 17.02
CA GLN A 687 -56.99 -24.90 16.22
C GLN A 687 -56.68 -24.39 14.79
N VAL A 688 -55.48 -24.01 14.48
CA VAL A 688 -55.00 -23.54 13.17
C VAL A 688 -54.15 -24.63 12.53
N ARG A 689 -54.70 -25.33 11.56
CA ARG A 689 -53.96 -26.33 10.82
C ARG A 689 -52.75 -25.71 10.07
N PRO A 690 -51.59 -26.35 10.06
CA PRO A 690 -50.48 -25.92 9.23
C PRO A 690 -50.85 -25.89 7.73
N GLN A 691 -50.36 -24.89 7.01
CA GLN A 691 -50.64 -24.71 5.58
C GLN A 691 -49.33 -24.40 4.85
N GLY A 692 -49.20 -24.83 3.60
CA GLY A 692 -48.11 -24.49 2.73
C GLY A 692 -48.01 -22.99 2.46
N ARG A 693 -46.87 -22.51 2.08
CA ARG A 693 -46.54 -21.09 1.89
C ARG A 693 -47.55 -20.30 1.02
N PRO A 694 -47.99 -20.78 -0.18
CA PRO A 694 -48.88 -20.01 -1.04
C PRO A 694 -50.36 -20.01 -0.59
N ALA A 695 -50.69 -20.63 0.55
CA ALA A 695 -52.09 -20.63 0.98
C ALA A 695 -52.47 -19.26 1.65
N GLY A 696 -53.69 -18.83 1.49
CA GLY A 696 -54.21 -17.55 2.00
C GLY A 696 -54.69 -17.56 3.48
N GLY A 697 -54.40 -18.63 4.25
CA GLY A 697 -54.82 -18.71 5.65
C GLY A 697 -56.32 -19.09 5.85
N MET A 698 -56.87 -18.78 7.02
CA MET A 698 -58.26 -19.06 7.39
C MET A 698 -58.77 -17.93 8.34
N THR A 699 -60.05 -17.79 8.53
CA THR A 699 -60.60 -16.77 9.47
C THR A 699 -60.06 -17.00 10.88
N GLY A 700 -59.39 -16.04 11.43
CA GLY A 700 -58.85 -16.03 12.79
C GLY A 700 -59.86 -15.41 13.79
N ILE A 701 -60.21 -14.16 13.56
CA ILE A 701 -61.20 -13.42 14.31
C ILE A 701 -62.27 -12.86 13.36
N LYS A 702 -63.53 -12.74 13.84
CA LYS A 702 -64.57 -12.04 13.12
C LYS A 702 -64.46 -10.54 13.48
N VAL A 703 -64.03 -9.76 12.52
CA VAL A 703 -63.87 -8.29 12.66
C VAL A 703 -65.21 -7.63 12.34
N ALA A 704 -65.57 -6.60 13.12
CA ALA A 704 -66.76 -5.80 12.88
C ALA A 704 -66.57 -4.91 11.64
N GLU A 705 -67.73 -4.45 11.04
CA GLU A 705 -67.64 -3.55 9.90
C GLU A 705 -66.94 -2.23 10.27
N GLY A 706 -65.93 -1.84 9.50
CA GLY A 706 -65.11 -0.65 9.75
C GLY A 706 -64.07 -0.78 10.83
N ALA A 707 -63.94 -1.93 11.52
CA ALA A 707 -62.84 -2.25 12.44
C ALA A 707 -61.75 -3.05 11.76
N LYS A 708 -60.57 -3.10 12.37
CA LYS A 708 -59.41 -3.82 11.90
C LYS A 708 -58.59 -4.41 13.06
N VAL A 709 -57.85 -5.47 12.76
CA VAL A 709 -56.87 -5.99 13.71
C VAL A 709 -55.67 -5.09 13.74
N ILE A 710 -55.21 -4.74 14.94
CA ILE A 710 -54.03 -3.88 15.16
C ILE A 710 -52.91 -4.63 15.85
N SER A 711 -53.16 -5.82 16.42
CA SER A 711 -52.13 -6.63 17.07
C SER A 711 -52.44 -8.13 16.91
N PHE A 712 -51.42 -8.90 16.57
CA PHE A 712 -51.44 -10.36 16.60
C PHE A 712 -50.17 -10.86 17.26
N THR A 713 -50.29 -11.80 18.19
CA THR A 713 -49.16 -12.43 18.87
C THR A 713 -49.52 -13.87 19.31
N ALA A 714 -48.55 -14.58 19.85
CA ALA A 714 -48.70 -15.85 20.52
C ALA A 714 -48.18 -15.74 21.95
N VAL A 715 -48.93 -16.24 22.91
CA VAL A 715 -48.61 -16.20 24.34
C VAL A 715 -48.57 -17.62 24.85
N ASP A 716 -47.46 -18.00 25.53
CA ASP A 716 -47.33 -19.28 26.20
C ASP A 716 -48.26 -19.29 27.44
N PRO A 717 -49.20 -20.24 27.55
CA PRO A 717 -50.13 -20.30 28.65
C PRO A 717 -49.50 -20.65 30.02
N ALA A 718 -48.26 -21.09 30.04
CA ALA A 718 -47.48 -21.46 31.20
C ALA A 718 -46.75 -20.28 31.86
N VAL A 719 -46.69 -19.10 31.21
CA VAL A 719 -45.98 -17.94 31.74
C VAL A 719 -46.95 -16.82 32.14
N ASP A 720 -46.56 -16.03 33.11
CA ASP A 720 -47.31 -14.82 33.52
C ASP A 720 -47.24 -13.81 32.36
N ALA A 721 -48.45 -13.35 31.92
CA ALA A 721 -48.58 -12.48 30.77
C ALA A 721 -49.60 -11.34 31.02
N VAL A 722 -49.48 -10.28 30.24
CA VAL A 722 -50.34 -9.12 30.34
C VAL A 722 -50.80 -8.67 28.96
N VAL A 723 -51.89 -7.94 28.94
CA VAL A 723 -52.42 -7.20 27.79
C VAL A 723 -52.25 -5.72 28.04
N PHE A 724 -51.59 -5.04 27.14
CA PHE A 724 -51.45 -3.59 27.13
C PHE A 724 -52.24 -3.01 25.99
N THR A 725 -53.02 -1.96 26.27
CA THR A 725 -53.84 -1.26 25.27
C THR A 725 -53.76 0.25 25.49
N VAL A 726 -53.79 1.00 24.39
CA VAL A 726 -53.79 2.47 24.41
C VAL A 726 -54.97 2.93 23.55
N ALA A 727 -55.87 3.71 24.18
CA ALA A 727 -57.01 4.32 23.47
C ALA A 727 -56.63 5.65 22.81
N GLY A 728 -57.29 5.96 21.72
CA GLY A 728 -57.09 7.15 20.91
C GLY A 728 -58.36 7.57 20.17
N SER A 729 -58.26 8.54 19.25
CA SER A 729 -59.33 8.98 18.39
C SER A 729 -58.98 8.92 16.92
N ARG A 730 -59.84 8.36 16.06
CA ARG A 730 -59.63 8.24 14.60
C ARG A 730 -59.58 9.59 13.87
N GLY A 731 -59.99 10.70 14.48
CA GLY A 731 -60.03 12.01 13.86
C GLY A 731 -58.81 12.88 13.96
N THR A 732 -57.74 12.43 14.61
CA THR A 732 -56.50 13.21 14.83
C THR A 732 -55.39 12.69 13.93
N LEU A 733 -54.92 13.57 13.03
CA LEU A 733 -53.76 13.31 12.12
C LEU A 733 -52.41 13.28 12.85
N ASP A 734 -52.41 13.42 14.19
CA ASP A 734 -51.19 13.49 14.99
C ASP A 734 -51.13 12.29 15.97
N ASP A 735 -50.14 11.42 15.76
CA ASP A 735 -49.79 10.27 16.67
C ASP A 735 -49.56 10.70 18.14
N SER A 736 -49.60 12.00 18.42
CA SER A 736 -49.37 12.58 19.76
C SER A 736 -50.57 12.52 20.68
N VAL A 737 -51.78 12.21 20.21
CA VAL A 737 -52.99 12.18 21.04
C VAL A 737 -53.37 10.75 21.47
N GLN A 738 -52.43 10.14 22.23
CA GLN A 738 -52.76 8.98 23.07
C GLN A 738 -53.44 9.47 24.33
N THR A 739 -54.60 9.00 24.61
CA THR A 739 -55.43 9.53 25.71
C THR A 739 -55.28 8.68 26.97
N THR A 740 -55.60 7.41 26.92
CA THR A 740 -55.47 6.52 28.07
C THR A 740 -54.87 5.17 27.72
N ALA A 741 -54.10 4.63 28.66
CA ALA A 741 -53.52 3.29 28.52
C ALA A 741 -53.92 2.37 29.67
N LYS A 742 -53.94 1.10 29.41
CA LYS A 742 -54.36 0.08 30.36
C LYS A 742 -53.48 -1.13 30.28
N LEU A 743 -53.08 -1.66 31.45
CA LEU A 743 -52.35 -2.92 31.58
C LEU A 743 -53.21 -3.92 32.36
N THR A 744 -53.51 -5.06 31.77
CA THR A 744 -54.45 -6.05 32.37
C THR A 744 -53.81 -7.44 32.37
N PRO A 745 -53.97 -8.24 33.45
CA PRO A 745 -53.48 -9.62 33.45
C PRO A 745 -54.17 -10.45 32.35
N PHE A 746 -53.37 -11.28 31.65
CA PHE A 746 -53.81 -12.05 30.49
C PHE A 746 -54.85 -13.12 30.86
N ASP A 747 -54.83 -13.66 32.05
CA ASP A 747 -55.77 -14.64 32.56
C ASP A 747 -57.21 -14.13 32.65
N GLN A 748 -57.43 -12.82 32.73
CA GLN A 748 -58.74 -12.19 32.76
C GLN A 748 -59.50 -12.32 31.42
N PHE A 749 -58.83 -12.74 30.35
CA PHE A 749 -59.47 -12.94 29.06
C PHE A 749 -59.76 -14.42 28.82
N PRO A 750 -61.02 -14.83 28.65
CA PRO A 750 -61.33 -16.23 28.43
C PRO A 750 -60.92 -16.73 27.02
N ARG A 751 -60.48 -17.99 26.91
CA ARG A 751 -60.33 -18.66 25.63
C ARG A 751 -61.71 -18.79 24.99
N LYS A 752 -61.76 -18.53 23.63
CA LYS A 752 -62.96 -18.75 22.83
C LYS A 752 -62.62 -19.53 21.59
N GLY A 753 -63.61 -19.95 20.85
CA GLY A 753 -63.41 -20.61 19.56
C GLY A 753 -62.88 -19.62 18.53
N ARG A 754 -62.05 -20.14 17.61
CA ARG A 754 -61.57 -19.40 16.44
C ARG A 754 -62.75 -18.85 15.63
N ALA A 755 -62.58 -17.74 14.89
CA ALA A 755 -63.58 -17.09 14.07
C ALA A 755 -64.78 -16.50 14.82
N THR A 756 -64.65 -16.19 16.13
CA THR A 756 -65.61 -15.42 16.92
C THR A 756 -65.20 -13.96 17.08
N GLY A 757 -66.02 -13.08 17.65
CA GLY A 757 -65.79 -11.64 17.79
C GLY A 757 -65.00 -11.20 19.00
N GLY A 758 -64.45 -12.13 19.80
CA GLY A 758 -63.67 -11.78 20.99
C GLY A 758 -64.45 -11.32 22.23
N VAL A 759 -63.76 -10.61 23.16
CA VAL A 759 -64.28 -9.95 24.32
C VAL A 759 -63.66 -8.56 24.46
N ARG A 760 -64.40 -7.60 25.07
CA ARG A 760 -63.88 -6.24 25.22
C ARG A 760 -62.68 -6.23 26.16
N CYS A 761 -61.58 -5.54 25.73
CA CYS A 761 -60.35 -5.41 26.51
C CYS A 761 -60.10 -4.00 27.10
N GLN A 762 -60.82 -2.99 26.62
CA GLN A 762 -60.80 -1.62 27.18
C GLN A 762 -62.14 -0.94 26.92
N ARG A 763 -62.59 -0.09 27.86
CA ARG A 763 -63.70 0.80 27.69
C ARG A 763 -63.20 2.16 27.25
N PHE A 764 -63.75 2.70 26.20
CA PHE A 764 -63.44 4.04 25.73
C PHE A 764 -64.09 5.11 26.60
N LEU A 765 -63.31 6.14 26.90
CA LEU A 765 -63.81 7.37 27.54
C LEU A 765 -64.37 8.34 26.52
N LYS A 766 -64.98 9.44 26.97
CA LYS A 766 -65.52 10.49 26.09
C LYS A 766 -64.36 11.09 25.27
N GLY A 767 -64.48 11.00 23.97
CA GLY A 767 -63.40 11.44 23.02
C GLY A 767 -62.44 10.34 22.55
N GLU A 768 -62.64 9.13 23.02
CA GLU A 768 -61.93 7.92 22.53
C GLU A 768 -62.89 7.10 21.68
N ASP A 769 -62.46 6.59 20.54
CA ASP A 769 -63.26 5.78 19.64
C ASP A 769 -62.49 4.57 19.05
N CYS A 770 -61.21 4.45 19.34
CA CYS A 770 -60.37 3.31 18.88
C CYS A 770 -59.20 3.04 19.80
N LEU A 771 -58.59 1.86 19.66
CA LEU A 771 -57.25 1.58 20.15
C LEU A 771 -56.22 2.00 19.11
N SER A 772 -55.25 2.78 19.52
CA SER A 772 -54.09 3.21 18.73
C SER A 772 -52.92 2.23 18.82
N LEU A 773 -52.79 1.50 19.92
CA LEU A 773 -51.77 0.48 20.18
C LEU A 773 -52.35 -0.66 21.05
N ALA A 774 -51.99 -1.87 20.75
CA ALA A 774 -52.26 -3.05 21.54
C ALA A 774 -51.11 -4.04 21.50
N TRP A 775 -50.90 -4.73 22.64
CA TRP A 775 -49.89 -5.76 22.74
C TRP A 775 -50.30 -6.78 23.81
N ALA A 776 -49.92 -8.04 23.61
CA ALA A 776 -50.07 -9.07 24.63
C ALA A 776 -48.80 -9.94 24.67
N GLY A 777 -48.29 -10.25 25.85
CA GLY A 777 -47.07 -11.06 26.00
C GLY A 777 -46.65 -11.28 27.44
N ALA A 778 -45.53 -11.96 27.60
CA ALA A 778 -44.97 -12.32 28.90
C ALA A 778 -44.44 -11.09 29.66
N THR A 779 -44.45 -11.20 31.01
CA THR A 779 -43.85 -10.23 31.94
C THR A 779 -42.45 -10.60 32.33
N PRO A 780 -41.56 -9.62 32.70
CA PRO A 780 -41.77 -8.16 32.70
C PRO A 780 -41.78 -7.56 31.32
N ALA A 781 -42.74 -6.70 31.03
CA ALA A 781 -42.84 -5.99 29.74
C ALA A 781 -42.12 -4.63 29.80
N LYS A 782 -41.50 -4.25 28.68
CA LYS A 782 -40.79 -2.97 28.51
C LYS A 782 -41.46 -2.15 27.40
N ALA A 783 -41.63 -0.85 27.62
CA ALA A 783 -42.22 0.08 26.64
C ALA A 783 -41.19 1.12 26.18
N ALA A 784 -41.32 1.58 24.93
CA ALA A 784 -40.54 2.71 24.39
C ALA A 784 -41.39 3.63 23.55
N GLN A 785 -40.92 4.87 23.40
CA GLN A 785 -41.38 5.87 22.43
C GLN A 785 -40.86 5.53 21.02
N LYS A 786 -41.40 6.17 20.00
CA LYS A 786 -41.00 5.99 18.57
C LYS A 786 -39.50 6.16 18.34
N ASN A 787 -38.85 7.03 19.09
CA ASN A 787 -37.37 7.25 18.99
C ASN A 787 -36.51 6.25 19.82
N GLY A 788 -37.11 5.24 20.40
CA GLY A 788 -36.45 4.23 21.24
C GLY A 788 -36.19 4.66 22.69
N THR A 789 -36.60 5.83 23.12
CA THR A 789 -36.47 6.27 24.51
C THR A 789 -37.44 5.49 25.40
N PRO A 790 -36.99 4.98 26.57
CA PRO A 790 -37.84 4.24 27.47
C PRO A 790 -39.09 5.00 27.93
N ALA A 791 -40.22 4.30 27.98
CA ALA A 791 -41.47 4.74 28.53
C ALA A 791 -41.92 3.81 29.67
N GLU A 792 -42.70 4.33 30.62
CA GLU A 792 -43.24 3.54 31.73
C GLU A 792 -44.61 2.99 31.39
N LEU A 793 -44.92 1.80 31.84
CA LEU A 793 -46.23 1.19 31.76
C LEU A 793 -47.09 1.63 32.95
N PRO A 794 -48.42 1.73 32.77
CA PRO A 794 -49.32 2.03 33.88
C PRO A 794 -49.38 0.87 34.89
N GLU A 795 -49.86 1.15 36.08
CA GLU A 795 -50.17 0.12 37.05
C GLU A 795 -51.19 -0.90 36.49
N MET A 796 -51.12 -2.12 36.96
CA MET A 796 -51.96 -3.23 36.51
C MET A 796 -53.42 -3.06 37.00
N ASP A 797 -54.37 -3.06 36.06
CA ASP A 797 -55.81 -3.07 36.36
C ASP A 797 -56.41 -4.44 36.07
N PRO A 798 -56.87 -5.20 37.11
CA PRO A 798 -57.44 -6.53 36.90
C PRO A 798 -58.79 -6.54 36.20
N ARG A 799 -59.49 -5.40 36.05
CA ARG A 799 -60.77 -5.32 35.33
C ARG A 799 -60.59 -5.38 33.84
N ARG A 800 -61.04 -6.46 33.22
CA ARG A 800 -60.95 -6.68 31.76
C ARG A 800 -61.52 -5.53 30.92
N ASP A 801 -62.65 -5.01 31.28
CA ASP A 801 -63.43 -3.99 30.56
C ASP A 801 -63.35 -2.61 31.18
N GLY A 802 -62.37 -2.37 32.06
CA GLY A 802 -62.10 -1.05 32.63
C GLY A 802 -61.62 -0.02 31.60
N SER A 803 -61.71 1.26 31.95
CA SER A 803 -61.08 2.37 31.20
C SER A 803 -59.60 2.47 31.54
N GLY A 804 -58.79 3.03 30.61
CA GLY A 804 -57.39 3.28 30.87
C GLY A 804 -57.15 4.50 31.81
N VAL A 805 -55.87 4.71 32.14
CA VAL A 805 -55.36 5.89 32.83
C VAL A 805 -54.50 6.72 31.88
N SER A 806 -54.39 8.04 32.11
CA SER A 806 -53.61 8.94 31.24
C SER A 806 -52.13 8.61 31.31
N LEU A 807 -51.48 8.57 30.14
CA LEU A 807 -50.06 8.36 30.03
C LEU A 807 -49.28 9.66 30.22
N GLN A 808 -48.15 9.60 30.90
CA GLN A 808 -47.19 10.73 31.01
C GLN A 808 -46.38 10.95 29.75
N LYS A 809 -46.07 9.86 29.02
CA LYS A 809 -45.33 9.83 27.76
C LYS A 809 -46.03 8.92 26.77
N THR A 810 -45.94 9.26 25.48
CA THR A 810 -46.48 8.40 24.43
C THR A 810 -45.74 7.08 24.37
N VAL A 811 -46.46 5.99 24.18
CA VAL A 811 -45.87 4.62 23.99
C VAL A 811 -46.09 4.21 22.53
N ALA A 812 -45.03 3.87 21.84
CA ALA A 812 -45.09 3.41 20.45
C ALA A 812 -44.92 1.90 20.32
N VAL A 813 -44.19 1.26 21.23
CA VAL A 813 -43.88 -0.17 21.17
C VAL A 813 -43.80 -0.75 22.59
N VAL A 814 -44.25 -2.00 22.74
CA VAL A 814 -44.08 -2.83 23.94
C VAL A 814 -43.52 -4.19 23.54
N ALA A 815 -42.58 -4.71 24.32
CA ALA A 815 -42.06 -6.06 24.15
C ALA A 815 -41.87 -6.75 25.52
N GLY A 816 -41.98 -8.08 25.52
CA GLY A 816 -41.73 -8.95 26.66
C GLY A 816 -40.25 -9.30 26.83
N PRO A 817 -39.90 -10.20 27.76
CA PRO A 817 -38.57 -10.73 27.94
C PRO A 817 -38.14 -11.58 26.72
N ILE A 818 -36.86 -11.65 26.46
CA ILE A 818 -36.26 -12.38 25.31
C ILE A 818 -35.46 -13.60 25.78
#